data_54b251d10d0e4e8d4d93f0f2222fd6f3
#
_entry.id   54b251d10d0e4e8d4d93f0f2222fd6f3
#
_cell.length_a   1.000
_cell.length_b   1.000
_cell.length_c   1.000
_cell.angle_alpha   90.00
_cell.angle_beta   90.00
_cell.angle_gamma   90.00
#
_symmetry.space_group_name_H-M   'P 1'
#
loop_
_entity.id
_entity.type
_entity.pdbx_description
1 polymer ?
#
loop_
_entity_poly.entity_id
_entity_poly.type
_entity_poly.pdbx_seq_one_letter_code
_entity_poly.pdbx_strand_id
1 'polypeptide(L)'
;MWAGLECTVNRVGDRYFNQMERNGHGTRLDDLNLFADLGVTAIRYPVLWELTAPEGPDKADWSWADERLGRLQELGINPIVGLVHHGSGPRHTSLIDPSFATGLAEFAHAVAERYPWVENYTPVNEPLTTARFSGLYGHWYPHGRDDLTFIQALLTQCRAVILSMQAIRQINPAAKLVQTEDLCKVFSTPKMAYQAEFENERRWLSFDLLCGRLNQAHPLWSYLRKLVGIDEADLEWFLENPCPPDIMGINHYLTSDRFLDERLDRYPSWTHGSNGRDQYADVEAVRVCTEGIAGPRTLIKEVWERYEIAIAVTEVHHGCTREEQLRWLKEVWDAANTVRSEGVDLHAITAWSLLGSYDWNSLVTRDEGHYEPGVFDLRSPHPRPTAIARMIRDLAKGETYEHPLLDVPGWWWRSQRLLYPPVSCNSGLGTGEEGTGYLGLGTWEDKNTSSSQISNSQFRENPQSTIHNPQSLRPLLISGATGTLGNAFARLCDLRGIPYHLLTRREMDIANPASVDTVLTELKPWAIVNAAGYVRVDDAELEPDACRRENADGPAVLAERCARHGVQLLTFSSDLVFDGVSTSPYVESDSVAPLNVYGRSKGEAEVRVLQALPSALVIRTSAFFGPWDEYNFITVALRTLSAGKPFVAVEDAVISPTYIPDLVNTSLDLLIDGEYGLWHIANSGESSWADLARFAARCARLDAKQVEARPMQALQLLAPRPRYSVLTSERGVLLPSLENAIARYFQECKLPLLA
;
A
#
# COMPACT_ATOMS: atom_id res chain seq x y z
N MET A 1 -15.71 -0.29 -15.43
CA MET A 1 -14.91 -0.18 -14.19
C MET A 1 -15.78 -0.58 -13.01
N TRP A 2 -15.34 -1.54 -12.22
CA TRP A 2 -15.91 -1.91 -10.93
C TRP A 2 -15.05 -1.35 -9.79
N ALA A 3 -15.55 -1.45 -8.57
CA ALA A 3 -14.82 -1.11 -7.37
C ALA A 3 -15.07 -2.15 -6.26
N GLY A 4 -14.29 -2.06 -5.17
CA GLY A 4 -14.50 -2.92 -4.02
C GLY A 4 -13.90 -2.36 -2.74
N LEU A 5 -14.33 -2.93 -1.64
CA LEU A 5 -13.89 -2.60 -0.29
C LEU A 5 -13.13 -3.76 0.32
N GLU A 6 -11.99 -3.46 0.92
CA GLU A 6 -11.37 -4.40 1.85
C GLU A 6 -12.27 -4.54 3.07
N CYS A 7 -12.87 -5.71 3.20
CA CYS A 7 -13.92 -5.98 4.20
C CYS A 7 -13.68 -7.28 4.98
N THR A 8 -12.44 -7.77 4.97
CA THR A 8 -12.04 -8.98 5.70
C THR A 8 -12.51 -8.95 7.16
N VAL A 9 -13.15 -10.05 7.56
CA VAL A 9 -13.47 -10.36 8.95
C VAL A 9 -12.88 -11.72 9.27
N ASN A 10 -11.57 -11.79 9.46
CA ASN A 10 -10.89 -13.04 9.80
C ASN A 10 -10.82 -13.25 11.31
N ARG A 11 -10.60 -14.51 11.71
CA ARG A 11 -10.48 -14.92 13.12
C ARG A 11 -9.08 -15.45 13.42
N VAL A 12 -8.47 -14.92 14.48
CA VAL A 12 -7.19 -15.41 15.02
C VAL A 12 -7.39 -15.75 16.50
N GLY A 13 -7.30 -17.02 16.87
CA GLY A 13 -7.73 -17.50 18.18
C GLY A 13 -9.20 -17.19 18.42
N ASP A 14 -9.49 -16.41 19.46
CA ASP A 14 -10.85 -15.96 19.81
C ASP A 14 -11.17 -14.53 19.34
N ARG A 15 -10.23 -13.84 18.69
CA ARG A 15 -10.40 -12.47 18.23
C ARG A 15 -10.77 -12.42 16.76
N TYR A 16 -11.77 -11.59 16.42
CA TYR A 16 -12.05 -11.20 15.05
C TYR A 16 -11.34 -9.89 14.72
N PHE A 17 -10.78 -9.82 13.52
CA PHE A 17 -10.24 -8.60 12.94
C PHE A 17 -11.19 -8.10 11.87
N ASN A 18 -11.70 -6.89 12.02
CA ASN A 18 -12.74 -6.33 11.15
C ASN A 18 -12.21 -5.10 10.42
N GLN A 19 -11.96 -5.23 9.12
CA GLN A 19 -11.47 -4.14 8.29
C GLN A 19 -12.47 -2.98 8.17
N MET A 20 -13.78 -3.28 8.15
CA MET A 20 -14.83 -2.27 8.05
C MET A 20 -14.92 -1.36 9.28
N GLU A 21 -14.64 -1.89 10.45
CA GLU A 21 -14.51 -1.12 11.68
C GLU A 21 -13.25 -0.26 11.64
N ARG A 22 -12.13 -0.83 11.24
CA ARG A 22 -10.83 -0.15 11.22
C ARG A 22 -10.77 0.97 10.19
N ASN A 23 -11.33 0.78 9.00
CA ASN A 23 -11.41 1.82 7.98
C ASN A 23 -12.55 2.82 8.21
N GLY A 24 -13.37 2.62 9.23
CA GLY A 24 -14.47 3.51 9.63
C GLY A 24 -15.69 3.52 8.69
N HIS A 25 -15.71 2.70 7.64
CA HIS A 25 -16.85 2.60 6.72
C HIS A 25 -18.11 2.09 7.42
N GLY A 26 -17.94 1.33 8.49
CA GLY A 26 -19.04 0.86 9.32
C GLY A 26 -20.00 1.98 9.78
N THR A 27 -19.50 3.21 9.93
CA THR A 27 -20.27 4.38 10.40
C THR A 27 -20.43 5.49 9.38
N ARG A 28 -19.63 5.53 8.29
CA ARG A 28 -19.67 6.61 7.29
C ARG A 28 -20.50 6.21 6.06
N LEU A 29 -21.77 6.59 6.03
CA LEU A 29 -22.63 6.37 4.86
C LEU A 29 -22.21 7.21 3.65
N ASP A 30 -21.72 8.42 3.89
CA ASP A 30 -21.32 9.37 2.84
C ASP A 30 -20.15 8.86 1.97
N ASP A 31 -19.41 7.85 2.41
CA ASP A 31 -18.40 7.20 1.57
C ASP A 31 -19.01 6.72 0.23
N LEU A 32 -20.27 6.30 0.22
CA LEU A 32 -20.94 5.81 -0.99
C LEU A 32 -21.12 6.92 -2.05
N ASN A 33 -21.25 8.18 -1.63
CA ASN A 33 -21.28 9.31 -2.55
C ASN A 33 -19.93 9.50 -3.24
N LEU A 34 -18.82 9.35 -2.48
CA LEU A 34 -17.47 9.41 -3.03
C LEU A 34 -17.22 8.27 -4.06
N PHE A 35 -17.79 7.09 -3.80
CA PHE A 35 -17.65 5.95 -4.72
C PHE A 35 -18.45 6.18 -6.01
N ALA A 36 -19.65 6.75 -5.91
CA ALA A 36 -20.46 7.14 -7.06
C ALA A 36 -19.75 8.17 -7.96
N ASP A 37 -19.06 9.14 -7.34
CA ASP A 37 -18.30 10.17 -8.06
C ASP A 37 -17.14 9.62 -8.91
N LEU A 38 -16.71 8.38 -8.66
CA LEU A 38 -15.74 7.70 -9.50
C LEU A 38 -16.30 7.22 -10.85
N GLY A 39 -17.64 7.15 -10.99
CA GLY A 39 -18.31 6.64 -12.19
C GLY A 39 -18.25 5.13 -12.34
N VAL A 40 -18.04 4.39 -11.24
CA VAL A 40 -18.06 2.93 -11.23
C VAL A 40 -19.48 2.39 -11.42
N THR A 41 -19.61 1.28 -12.14
CA THR A 41 -20.93 0.69 -12.48
C THR A 41 -21.37 -0.39 -11.51
N ALA A 42 -20.42 -1.02 -10.82
CA ALA A 42 -20.68 -2.02 -9.80
C ALA A 42 -19.63 -1.97 -8.68
N ILE A 43 -20.02 -2.47 -7.53
CA ILE A 43 -19.14 -2.53 -6.35
C ILE A 43 -19.25 -3.88 -5.65
N ARG A 44 -18.11 -4.51 -5.36
CA ARG A 44 -18.04 -5.65 -4.44
C ARG A 44 -18.29 -5.12 -3.04
N TYR A 45 -19.45 -5.48 -2.47
CA TYR A 45 -19.97 -4.88 -1.26
C TYR A 45 -20.36 -5.92 -0.22
N PRO A 46 -19.97 -5.76 1.06
CA PRO A 46 -20.18 -6.78 2.08
C PRO A 46 -21.60 -6.74 2.66
N VAL A 47 -22.19 -7.91 2.81
CA VAL A 47 -23.26 -8.22 3.78
C VAL A 47 -22.77 -9.46 4.53
N LEU A 48 -21.87 -9.24 5.50
CA LEU A 48 -21.08 -10.33 6.09
C LEU A 48 -21.88 -11.10 7.14
N TRP A 49 -21.85 -12.42 7.02
CA TRP A 49 -22.55 -13.33 7.92
C TRP A 49 -22.15 -13.14 9.39
N GLU A 50 -20.84 -13.00 9.64
CA GLU A 50 -20.26 -12.79 10.98
C GLU A 50 -20.76 -11.53 11.68
N LEU A 51 -21.15 -10.52 10.91
CA LEU A 51 -21.57 -9.21 11.42
C LEU A 51 -23.09 -9.06 11.42
N THR A 52 -23.75 -9.57 10.38
CA THR A 52 -25.19 -9.37 10.18
C THR A 52 -26.03 -10.38 10.95
N ALA A 53 -25.61 -11.65 11.00
CA ALA A 53 -26.39 -12.73 11.64
C ALA A 53 -25.52 -13.66 12.49
N PRO A 54 -24.75 -13.17 13.47
CA PRO A 54 -23.81 -13.96 14.25
C PRO A 54 -24.49 -15.05 15.13
N GLU A 55 -25.78 -14.90 15.42
CA GLU A 55 -26.58 -15.85 16.22
C GLU A 55 -27.60 -16.63 15.38
N GLY A 56 -27.62 -16.43 14.06
CA GLY A 56 -28.53 -17.04 13.11
C GLY A 56 -29.44 -16.04 12.39
N PRO A 57 -30.03 -16.43 11.23
CA PRO A 57 -30.81 -15.54 10.39
C PRO A 57 -32.02 -14.90 11.09
N ASP A 58 -32.67 -15.61 12.01
CA ASP A 58 -33.82 -15.11 12.78
C ASP A 58 -33.49 -13.94 13.71
N LYS A 59 -32.20 -13.76 14.02
CA LYS A 59 -31.69 -12.69 14.89
C LYS A 59 -30.79 -11.71 14.14
N ALA A 60 -30.88 -11.67 12.82
CA ALA A 60 -30.05 -10.82 12.00
C ALA A 60 -30.34 -9.33 12.21
N ASP A 61 -29.31 -8.53 12.36
CA ASP A 61 -29.39 -7.07 12.32
C ASP A 61 -29.12 -6.58 10.89
N TRP A 62 -30.19 -6.23 10.21
CA TRP A 62 -30.15 -5.74 8.82
C TRP A 62 -29.95 -4.23 8.70
N SER A 63 -29.98 -3.49 9.80
CA SER A 63 -30.03 -2.02 9.77
C SER A 63 -28.88 -1.42 8.96
N TRP A 64 -27.68 -1.95 9.13
CA TRP A 64 -26.50 -1.50 8.39
C TRP A 64 -26.61 -1.80 6.87
N ALA A 65 -27.01 -3.00 6.52
CA ALA A 65 -27.12 -3.43 5.13
C ALA A 65 -28.29 -2.73 4.40
N ASP A 66 -29.43 -2.55 5.06
CA ASP A 66 -30.60 -1.84 4.52
C ASP A 66 -30.25 -0.43 4.07
N GLU A 67 -29.60 0.32 4.96
CA GLU A 67 -29.22 1.72 4.69
C GLU A 67 -28.27 1.81 3.49
N ARG A 68 -27.29 0.93 3.42
CA ARG A 68 -26.21 1.01 2.44
C ARG A 68 -26.59 0.43 1.08
N LEU A 69 -27.25 -0.73 1.06
CA LEU A 69 -27.74 -1.29 -0.20
C LEU A 69 -28.83 -0.40 -0.81
N GLY A 70 -29.71 0.17 0.04
CA GLY A 70 -30.68 1.18 -0.42
C GLY A 70 -29.96 2.39 -1.03
N ARG A 71 -28.90 2.88 -0.40
CA ARG A 71 -28.13 4.01 -0.93
C ARG A 71 -27.42 3.68 -2.25
N LEU A 72 -26.84 2.48 -2.37
CA LEU A 72 -26.24 2.03 -3.64
C LEU A 72 -27.26 1.98 -4.77
N GLN A 73 -28.48 1.51 -4.48
CA GLN A 73 -29.58 1.48 -5.45
C GLN A 73 -29.98 2.89 -5.89
N GLU A 74 -30.10 3.85 -4.95
CA GLU A 74 -30.35 5.26 -5.26
C GLU A 74 -29.26 5.88 -6.14
N LEU A 75 -28.00 5.51 -5.90
CA LEU A 75 -26.84 5.99 -6.66
C LEU A 75 -26.66 5.29 -8.01
N GLY A 76 -27.45 4.25 -8.30
CA GLY A 76 -27.35 3.48 -9.54
C GLY A 76 -26.11 2.60 -9.63
N ILE A 77 -25.52 2.20 -8.50
CA ILE A 77 -24.36 1.30 -8.43
C ILE A 77 -24.85 -0.12 -8.12
N ASN A 78 -24.52 -1.07 -8.98
CA ASN A 78 -24.90 -2.47 -8.79
C ASN A 78 -24.00 -3.15 -7.72
N PRO A 79 -24.56 -3.64 -6.61
CA PRO A 79 -23.76 -4.39 -5.65
C PRO A 79 -23.48 -5.81 -6.15
N ILE A 80 -22.24 -6.27 -5.95
CA ILE A 80 -21.85 -7.67 -5.96
C ILE A 80 -21.72 -8.07 -4.50
N VAL A 81 -22.75 -8.73 -3.96
CA VAL A 81 -22.87 -8.94 -2.51
C VAL A 81 -21.95 -10.07 -2.06
N GLY A 82 -21.00 -9.75 -1.17
CA GLY A 82 -20.13 -10.71 -0.48
C GLY A 82 -20.69 -11.13 0.87
N LEU A 83 -20.78 -12.44 1.12
CA LEU A 83 -21.35 -12.96 2.38
C LEU A 83 -20.29 -13.36 3.41
N VAL A 84 -19.14 -13.84 2.95
CA VAL A 84 -17.95 -14.14 3.76
C VAL A 84 -16.72 -13.65 3.02
N HIS A 85 -15.87 -12.88 3.69
CA HIS A 85 -14.61 -12.37 3.12
C HIS A 85 -13.46 -12.74 4.04
N HIS A 86 -12.74 -13.82 3.72
CA HIS A 86 -11.69 -14.45 4.52
C HIS A 86 -12.11 -14.84 5.94
N GLY A 87 -13.41 -14.91 6.17
CA GLY A 87 -14.00 -15.28 7.45
C GLY A 87 -14.09 -16.78 7.66
N SER A 88 -14.33 -17.17 8.90
CA SER A 88 -14.59 -18.55 9.30
C SER A 88 -16.04 -18.78 9.74
N GLY A 89 -16.91 -17.84 9.43
CA GLY A 89 -18.30 -17.78 9.89
C GLY A 89 -18.44 -17.31 11.35
N PRO A 90 -19.66 -17.24 11.86
CA PRO A 90 -19.94 -16.95 13.26
C PRO A 90 -19.25 -17.91 14.23
N ARG A 91 -19.17 -17.54 15.52
CA ARG A 91 -18.44 -18.29 16.55
C ARG A 91 -18.86 -19.74 16.73
N HIS A 92 -20.09 -20.09 16.35
CA HIS A 92 -20.66 -21.42 16.52
C HIS A 92 -20.30 -22.40 15.39
N THR A 93 -19.57 -21.95 14.37
CA THR A 93 -19.12 -22.76 13.23
C THR A 93 -17.64 -22.53 12.88
N SER A 94 -17.13 -23.25 11.92
CA SER A 94 -15.77 -23.12 11.39
C SER A 94 -15.66 -23.67 9.97
N LEU A 95 -14.56 -23.35 9.28
CA LEU A 95 -14.31 -23.81 7.91
C LEU A 95 -14.17 -25.36 7.78
N ILE A 96 -13.97 -26.07 8.88
CA ILE A 96 -13.91 -27.54 8.92
C ILE A 96 -15.17 -28.17 9.52
N ASP A 97 -16.18 -27.37 9.86
CA ASP A 97 -17.46 -27.84 10.36
C ASP A 97 -18.48 -27.92 9.20
N PRO A 98 -19.10 -29.07 8.96
CA PRO A 98 -20.13 -29.21 7.92
C PRO A 98 -21.29 -28.21 8.06
N SER A 99 -21.59 -27.74 9.28
CA SER A 99 -22.62 -26.73 9.53
C SER A 99 -22.32 -25.36 8.91
N PHE A 100 -21.06 -25.07 8.57
CA PHE A 100 -20.70 -23.83 7.86
C PHE A 100 -21.43 -23.71 6.52
N ALA A 101 -21.44 -24.78 5.73
CA ALA A 101 -22.02 -24.76 4.39
C ALA A 101 -23.55 -24.57 4.41
N THR A 102 -24.25 -25.26 5.32
CA THR A 102 -25.70 -25.12 5.47
C THR A 102 -26.09 -23.81 6.12
N GLY A 103 -25.36 -23.36 7.15
CA GLY A 103 -25.64 -22.10 7.81
C GLY A 103 -25.41 -20.88 6.90
N LEU A 104 -24.36 -20.91 6.05
CA LEU A 104 -24.17 -19.85 5.07
C LEU A 104 -25.27 -19.85 4.00
N ALA A 105 -25.78 -21.03 3.59
CA ALA A 105 -26.88 -21.12 2.64
C ALA A 105 -28.19 -20.56 3.24
N GLU A 106 -28.48 -20.83 4.52
CA GLU A 106 -29.62 -20.24 5.23
C GLU A 106 -29.51 -18.71 5.30
N PHE A 107 -28.34 -18.20 5.63
CA PHE A 107 -28.07 -16.77 5.61
C PHE A 107 -28.22 -16.16 4.22
N ALA A 108 -27.67 -16.82 3.19
CA ALA A 108 -27.77 -16.39 1.79
C ALA A 108 -29.21 -16.31 1.30
N HIS A 109 -30.05 -17.28 1.73
CA HIS A 109 -31.50 -17.25 1.46
C HIS A 109 -32.15 -15.99 2.06
N ALA A 110 -31.87 -15.73 3.36
CA ALA A 110 -32.41 -14.56 4.04
C ALA A 110 -31.97 -13.23 3.41
N VAL A 111 -30.71 -13.15 2.94
CA VAL A 111 -30.21 -12.00 2.17
C VAL A 111 -30.98 -11.83 0.86
N ALA A 112 -31.18 -12.92 0.11
CA ALA A 112 -31.92 -12.86 -1.16
C ALA A 112 -33.42 -12.51 -0.96
N GLU A 113 -34.09 -13.04 0.06
CA GLU A 113 -35.46 -12.66 0.41
C GLU A 113 -35.57 -11.17 0.74
N ARG A 114 -34.57 -10.63 1.48
CA ARG A 114 -34.59 -9.22 1.88
C ARG A 114 -34.26 -8.27 0.73
N TYR A 115 -33.33 -8.68 -0.14
CA TYR A 115 -32.86 -7.85 -1.27
C TYR A 115 -33.05 -8.57 -2.61
N PRO A 116 -34.29 -8.88 -3.04
CA PRO A 116 -34.55 -9.67 -4.24
C PRO A 116 -34.12 -9.00 -5.55
N TRP A 117 -33.76 -7.73 -5.49
CA TRP A 117 -33.25 -6.95 -6.63
C TRP A 117 -31.74 -7.11 -6.84
N VAL A 118 -31.00 -7.70 -5.88
CA VAL A 118 -29.58 -7.98 -6.03
C VAL A 118 -29.38 -9.14 -7.01
N GLU A 119 -28.56 -8.91 -8.02
CA GLU A 119 -28.33 -9.89 -9.09
C GLU A 119 -26.99 -10.63 -8.97
N ASN A 120 -25.97 -10.03 -8.30
CA ASN A 120 -24.63 -10.56 -8.30
C ASN A 120 -24.15 -10.89 -6.88
N TYR A 121 -23.56 -12.07 -6.73
CA TYR A 121 -23.12 -12.56 -5.43
C TYR A 121 -21.72 -13.18 -5.47
N THR A 122 -20.96 -12.97 -4.40
CA THR A 122 -19.72 -13.70 -4.06
C THR A 122 -19.93 -14.33 -2.68
N PRO A 123 -20.57 -15.52 -2.56
CA PRO A 123 -20.88 -16.09 -1.26
C PRO A 123 -19.64 -16.26 -0.37
N VAL A 124 -18.50 -16.69 -0.94
CA VAL A 124 -17.22 -16.81 -0.25
C VAL A 124 -16.13 -16.22 -1.13
N ASN A 125 -15.39 -15.22 -0.61
CA ASN A 125 -14.21 -14.70 -1.27
C ASN A 125 -13.01 -15.65 -1.11
N GLU A 126 -12.34 -15.99 -2.21
CA GLU A 126 -11.10 -16.77 -2.26
C GLU A 126 -11.09 -18.04 -1.38
N PRO A 127 -11.93 -19.05 -1.69
CA PRO A 127 -11.99 -20.26 -0.88
C PRO A 127 -10.66 -20.99 -0.72
N LEU A 128 -9.85 -21.08 -1.78
CA LEU A 128 -8.55 -21.76 -1.77
C LEU A 128 -7.52 -20.99 -0.94
N THR A 129 -7.44 -19.67 -1.12
CA THR A 129 -6.54 -18.80 -0.37
C THR A 129 -6.89 -18.81 1.12
N THR A 130 -8.17 -18.67 1.45
CA THR A 130 -8.65 -18.72 2.83
C THR A 130 -8.36 -20.09 3.45
N ALA A 131 -8.58 -21.18 2.72
CA ALA A 131 -8.26 -22.53 3.18
C ALA A 131 -6.76 -22.73 3.42
N ARG A 132 -5.87 -22.20 2.53
CA ARG A 132 -4.41 -22.25 2.75
C ARG A 132 -4.01 -21.54 4.04
N PHE A 133 -4.51 -20.34 4.27
CA PHE A 133 -4.14 -19.55 5.45
C PHE A 133 -4.71 -20.13 6.74
N SER A 134 -5.89 -20.72 6.68
CA SER A 134 -6.58 -21.29 7.86
C SER A 134 -6.19 -22.74 8.15
N GLY A 135 -5.99 -23.57 7.12
CA GLY A 135 -5.83 -25.03 7.26
C GLY A 135 -4.42 -25.54 6.97
N LEU A 136 -3.65 -24.86 6.09
CA LEU A 136 -2.31 -25.32 5.69
C LEU A 136 -1.20 -24.54 6.43
N TYR A 137 -1.34 -23.21 6.56
CA TYR A 137 -0.31 -22.36 7.16
C TYR A 137 -0.62 -22.00 8.62
N GLY A 138 -1.83 -22.16 9.08
CA GLY A 138 -2.24 -21.95 10.46
C GLY A 138 -2.30 -20.48 10.90
N HIS A 139 -2.34 -19.54 9.95
CA HIS A 139 -2.41 -18.12 10.25
C HIS A 139 -3.76 -17.71 10.84
N TRP A 140 -4.84 -18.21 10.26
CA TRP A 140 -6.22 -17.91 10.64
C TRP A 140 -6.90 -19.14 11.28
N TYR A 141 -7.98 -18.89 12.00
CA TYR A 141 -8.79 -19.98 12.56
C TYR A 141 -9.32 -20.91 11.46
N PRO A 142 -9.26 -22.26 11.61
CA PRO A 142 -9.00 -23.04 12.83
C PRO A 142 -7.51 -23.31 13.14
N HIS A 143 -6.56 -22.64 12.52
CA HIS A 143 -5.12 -22.78 12.75
C HIS A 143 -4.56 -24.16 12.39
N GLY A 144 -5.16 -24.85 11.39
CA GLY A 144 -4.66 -26.11 10.85
C GLY A 144 -3.30 -25.93 10.17
N ARG A 145 -2.50 -26.99 10.19
CA ARG A 145 -1.16 -27.03 9.57
C ARG A 145 -0.91 -28.35 8.85
N ASP A 146 -1.94 -28.83 8.16
CA ASP A 146 -1.89 -30.10 7.45
C ASP A 146 -2.84 -30.09 6.26
N ASP A 147 -2.58 -31.02 5.32
CA ASP A 147 -3.34 -31.15 4.09
C ASP A 147 -4.82 -31.51 4.33
N LEU A 148 -5.13 -32.30 5.35
CA LEU A 148 -6.50 -32.69 5.62
C LEU A 148 -7.34 -31.50 6.04
N THR A 149 -6.86 -30.71 7.02
CA THR A 149 -7.54 -29.49 7.47
C THR A 149 -7.68 -28.48 6.33
N PHE A 150 -6.65 -28.32 5.50
CA PHE A 150 -6.67 -27.46 4.33
C PHE A 150 -7.76 -27.88 3.33
N ILE A 151 -7.78 -29.14 2.94
CA ILE A 151 -8.73 -29.64 1.92
C ILE A 151 -10.16 -29.64 2.49
N GLN A 152 -10.36 -30.03 3.76
CA GLN A 152 -11.66 -29.94 4.39
C GLN A 152 -12.19 -28.50 4.40
N ALA A 153 -11.37 -27.52 4.75
CA ALA A 153 -11.74 -26.11 4.70
C ALA A 153 -12.10 -25.65 3.28
N LEU A 154 -11.36 -26.10 2.26
CA LEU A 154 -11.67 -25.80 0.87
C LEU A 154 -13.00 -26.41 0.42
N LEU A 155 -13.19 -27.71 0.64
CA LEU A 155 -14.43 -28.42 0.27
C LEU A 155 -15.66 -27.82 0.96
N THR A 156 -15.56 -27.49 2.25
CA THR A 156 -16.63 -26.86 3.01
C THR A 156 -17.02 -25.51 2.42
N GLN A 157 -16.04 -24.65 2.09
CA GLN A 157 -16.31 -23.35 1.48
C GLN A 157 -16.90 -23.46 0.08
N CYS A 158 -16.36 -24.35 -0.79
CA CYS A 158 -16.93 -24.57 -2.12
C CYS A 158 -18.36 -25.14 -2.05
N ARG A 159 -18.63 -26.06 -1.10
CA ARG A 159 -19.98 -26.55 -0.83
C ARG A 159 -20.91 -25.43 -0.37
N ALA A 160 -20.41 -24.53 0.50
CA ALA A 160 -21.15 -23.36 0.95
C ALA A 160 -21.51 -22.42 -0.23
N VAL A 161 -20.60 -22.18 -1.17
CA VAL A 161 -20.88 -21.41 -2.39
C VAL A 161 -22.02 -22.02 -3.17
N ILE A 162 -21.96 -23.33 -3.44
CA ILE A 162 -22.98 -24.06 -4.22
C ILE A 162 -24.35 -23.98 -3.53
N LEU A 163 -24.42 -24.32 -2.24
CA LEU A 163 -25.69 -24.31 -1.50
C LEU A 163 -26.25 -22.89 -1.35
N SER A 164 -25.41 -21.89 -1.15
CA SER A 164 -25.81 -20.48 -1.12
C SER A 164 -26.43 -20.04 -2.45
N MET A 165 -25.78 -20.37 -3.58
CA MET A 165 -26.33 -20.00 -4.88
C MET A 165 -27.62 -20.77 -5.21
N GLN A 166 -27.76 -22.01 -4.77
CA GLN A 166 -29.02 -22.76 -4.88
C GLN A 166 -30.13 -22.06 -4.09
N ALA A 167 -29.85 -21.63 -2.85
CA ALA A 167 -30.80 -20.92 -2.00
C ALA A 167 -31.17 -19.52 -2.57
N ILE A 168 -30.19 -18.75 -3.02
CA ILE A 168 -30.40 -17.45 -3.67
C ILE A 168 -31.26 -17.59 -4.92
N ARG A 169 -30.97 -18.59 -5.79
CA ARG A 169 -31.70 -18.81 -7.05
C ARG A 169 -33.12 -19.32 -6.86
N GLN A 170 -33.51 -19.79 -5.68
CA GLN A 170 -34.91 -20.04 -5.34
C GLN A 170 -35.72 -18.75 -5.28
N ILE A 171 -35.10 -17.63 -4.87
CA ILE A 171 -35.73 -16.32 -4.77
C ILE A 171 -35.53 -15.51 -6.07
N ASN A 172 -34.29 -15.45 -6.55
CA ASN A 172 -33.94 -14.77 -7.81
C ASN A 172 -33.24 -15.74 -8.75
N PRO A 173 -33.99 -16.40 -9.66
CA PRO A 173 -33.42 -17.36 -10.62
C PRO A 173 -32.37 -16.80 -11.57
N ALA A 174 -32.32 -15.48 -11.74
CA ALA A 174 -31.36 -14.78 -12.59
C ALA A 174 -30.05 -14.40 -11.87
N ALA A 175 -29.95 -14.72 -10.57
CA ALA A 175 -28.78 -14.38 -9.76
C ALA A 175 -27.51 -15.06 -10.28
N LYS A 176 -26.45 -14.26 -10.40
CA LYS A 176 -25.14 -14.62 -10.95
C LYS A 176 -24.11 -14.84 -9.85
N LEU A 177 -23.31 -15.87 -10.03
CA LEU A 177 -22.12 -16.14 -9.23
C LEU A 177 -20.91 -15.42 -9.82
N VAL A 178 -20.36 -14.46 -9.09
CA VAL A 178 -19.05 -13.85 -9.35
C VAL A 178 -18.08 -14.47 -8.36
N GLN A 179 -17.40 -15.54 -8.75
CA GLN A 179 -16.47 -16.25 -7.87
C GLN A 179 -15.04 -15.74 -8.06
N THR A 180 -14.41 -15.40 -6.94
CA THR A 180 -13.05 -14.81 -6.89
C THR A 180 -12.03 -15.79 -6.36
N GLU A 181 -10.78 -15.72 -6.86
CA GLU A 181 -9.64 -16.48 -6.33
C GLU A 181 -8.31 -15.79 -6.65
N ASP A 182 -7.31 -15.89 -5.72
CA ASP A 182 -5.93 -15.53 -6.01
C ASP A 182 -5.26 -16.66 -6.81
N LEU A 183 -4.97 -16.37 -8.05
CA LEU A 183 -4.41 -17.34 -9.01
C LEU A 183 -2.89 -17.18 -9.18
N CYS A 184 -2.18 -17.12 -8.06
CA CYS A 184 -0.72 -17.05 -8.07
C CYS A 184 -0.06 -18.17 -8.87
N LYS A 185 1.01 -17.86 -9.61
CA LYS A 185 1.80 -18.81 -10.38
C LYS A 185 3.09 -19.18 -9.65
N VAL A 186 3.48 -20.44 -9.75
CA VAL A 186 4.70 -20.94 -9.14
C VAL A 186 5.70 -21.31 -10.23
N PHE A 187 6.89 -20.72 -10.15
CA PHE A 187 8.05 -21.00 -10.98
C PHE A 187 9.08 -21.77 -10.16
N SER A 188 10.02 -22.46 -10.82
CA SER A 188 11.04 -23.21 -10.11
C SER A 188 12.30 -23.45 -10.91
N THR A 189 13.34 -23.97 -10.24
CA THR A 189 14.42 -24.68 -10.89
C THR A 189 13.94 -26.01 -11.48
N PRO A 190 14.68 -26.60 -12.43
CA PRO A 190 14.29 -27.91 -12.99
C PRO A 190 14.13 -29.01 -11.93
N LYS A 191 14.90 -28.96 -10.83
CA LYS A 191 14.79 -29.95 -9.75
C LYS A 191 13.46 -29.82 -8.98
N MET A 192 12.96 -28.62 -8.84
CA MET A 192 11.71 -28.33 -8.12
C MET A 192 10.48 -28.26 -9.05
N ALA A 193 10.62 -28.60 -10.34
CA ALA A 193 9.54 -28.52 -11.32
C ALA A 193 8.29 -29.31 -10.90
N TYR A 194 8.46 -30.51 -10.37
CA TYR A 194 7.36 -31.35 -9.88
C TYR A 194 6.50 -30.65 -8.80
N GLN A 195 7.16 -29.88 -7.91
CA GLN A 195 6.46 -29.13 -6.85
C GLN A 195 5.72 -27.91 -7.44
N ALA A 196 6.38 -27.19 -8.34
CA ALA A 196 5.76 -26.06 -9.01
C ALA A 196 4.55 -26.50 -9.87
N GLU A 197 4.65 -27.61 -10.59
CA GLU A 197 3.54 -28.22 -11.36
C GLU A 197 2.37 -28.56 -10.44
N PHE A 198 2.65 -29.23 -9.30
CA PHE A 198 1.63 -29.56 -8.31
C PHE A 198 0.92 -28.31 -7.79
N GLU A 199 1.66 -27.24 -7.45
CA GLU A 199 1.07 -26.01 -6.95
C GLU A 199 0.31 -25.24 -8.03
N ASN A 200 0.79 -25.26 -9.26
CA ASN A 200 0.10 -24.67 -10.40
C ASN A 200 -1.21 -25.41 -10.76
N GLU A 201 -1.31 -26.73 -10.54
CA GLU A 201 -2.58 -27.43 -10.64
C GLU A 201 -3.48 -27.15 -9.43
N ARG A 202 -2.91 -27.06 -8.22
CA ARG A 202 -3.65 -26.78 -6.99
C ARG A 202 -4.35 -25.43 -7.03
N ARG A 203 -3.79 -24.40 -7.67
CA ARG A 203 -4.40 -23.07 -7.75
C ARG A 203 -5.78 -23.04 -8.44
N TRP A 204 -6.12 -24.07 -9.19
CA TRP A 204 -7.40 -24.19 -9.89
C TRP A 204 -8.49 -24.90 -9.08
N LEU A 205 -8.16 -25.51 -7.93
CA LEU A 205 -9.06 -26.45 -7.23
C LEU A 205 -10.42 -25.84 -6.88
N SER A 206 -10.49 -24.58 -6.43
CA SER A 206 -11.78 -23.95 -6.11
C SER A 206 -12.68 -23.87 -7.36
N PHE A 207 -12.13 -23.45 -8.48
CA PHE A 207 -12.88 -23.37 -9.74
C PHE A 207 -13.19 -24.76 -10.32
N ASP A 208 -12.26 -25.71 -10.26
CA ASP A 208 -12.49 -27.05 -10.75
C ASP A 208 -13.56 -27.79 -9.94
N LEU A 209 -13.63 -27.59 -8.63
CA LEU A 209 -14.73 -28.07 -7.77
C LEU A 209 -16.07 -27.48 -8.20
N LEU A 210 -16.15 -26.15 -8.30
CA LEU A 210 -17.39 -25.47 -8.66
C LEU A 210 -17.86 -25.81 -10.08
N CYS A 211 -16.93 -26.00 -11.02
CA CYS A 211 -17.24 -26.37 -12.40
C CYS A 211 -17.51 -27.88 -12.59
N GLY A 212 -17.46 -28.70 -11.53
CA GLY A 212 -17.66 -30.16 -11.63
C GLY A 212 -16.59 -30.86 -12.48
N ARG A 213 -15.33 -30.41 -12.41
CA ARG A 213 -14.21 -30.97 -13.21
C ARG A 213 -13.33 -31.94 -12.44
N LEU A 214 -13.51 -32.06 -11.12
CA LEU A 214 -12.66 -32.85 -10.24
C LEU A 214 -13.11 -34.31 -10.24
N ASN A 215 -12.81 -35.04 -11.30
CA ASN A 215 -13.11 -36.48 -11.47
C ASN A 215 -11.84 -37.33 -11.32
N GLN A 216 -11.98 -38.69 -11.50
CA GLN A 216 -10.88 -39.64 -11.33
C GLN A 216 -9.69 -39.42 -12.29
N ALA A 217 -9.87 -38.70 -13.40
CA ALA A 217 -8.81 -38.34 -14.36
C ALA A 217 -8.11 -37.00 -13.97
N HIS A 218 -8.61 -36.30 -12.97
CA HIS A 218 -8.04 -35.03 -12.56
C HIS A 218 -6.61 -35.21 -11.97
N PRO A 219 -5.62 -34.38 -12.34
CA PRO A 219 -4.23 -34.53 -11.88
C PRO A 219 -4.08 -34.66 -10.36
N LEU A 220 -4.93 -33.96 -9.57
CA LEU A 220 -4.89 -33.98 -8.10
C LEU A 220 -5.79 -35.04 -7.47
N TRP A 221 -6.47 -35.90 -8.25
CA TRP A 221 -7.35 -36.94 -7.68
C TRP A 221 -6.62 -37.90 -6.73
N SER A 222 -5.45 -38.40 -7.14
CA SER A 222 -4.64 -39.26 -6.29
C SER A 222 -4.13 -38.60 -5.03
N TYR A 223 -3.78 -37.32 -5.10
CA TYR A 223 -3.42 -36.51 -3.93
C TYR A 223 -4.59 -36.45 -2.94
N LEU A 224 -5.77 -36.06 -3.40
CA LEU A 224 -6.95 -35.91 -2.54
C LEU A 224 -7.39 -37.24 -1.92
N ARG A 225 -7.44 -38.32 -2.72
CA ARG A 225 -7.94 -39.64 -2.27
C ARG A 225 -6.93 -40.43 -1.46
N LYS A 226 -5.66 -40.48 -1.88
CA LYS A 226 -4.68 -41.40 -1.29
C LYS A 226 -3.78 -40.72 -0.27
N LEU A 227 -3.44 -39.48 -0.47
CA LEU A 227 -2.54 -38.76 0.44
C LEU A 227 -3.32 -38.03 1.54
N VAL A 228 -4.31 -37.23 1.15
CA VAL A 228 -5.14 -36.48 2.11
C VAL A 228 -6.18 -37.37 2.76
N GLY A 229 -6.72 -38.36 2.04
CA GLY A 229 -7.69 -39.32 2.57
C GLY A 229 -9.14 -38.83 2.52
N ILE A 230 -9.46 -37.91 1.61
CA ILE A 230 -10.85 -37.44 1.40
C ILE A 230 -11.73 -38.59 0.86
N ASP A 231 -12.94 -38.74 1.36
CA ASP A 231 -13.87 -39.73 0.86
C ASP A 231 -14.28 -39.44 -0.60
N GLU A 232 -14.43 -40.52 -1.40
CA GLU A 232 -14.82 -40.42 -2.80
C GLU A 232 -16.18 -39.75 -2.96
N ALA A 233 -17.12 -40.12 -2.10
CA ALA A 233 -18.46 -39.53 -2.08
C ALA A 233 -18.46 -38.01 -1.88
N ASP A 234 -17.52 -37.48 -1.09
CA ASP A 234 -17.38 -36.03 -0.91
C ASP A 234 -16.91 -35.32 -2.19
N LEU A 235 -16.08 -35.97 -2.99
CA LEU A 235 -15.63 -35.42 -4.28
C LEU A 235 -16.69 -35.63 -5.37
N GLU A 236 -17.36 -36.78 -5.40
CA GLU A 236 -18.45 -37.08 -6.33
C GLU A 236 -19.63 -36.12 -6.15
N TRP A 237 -19.89 -35.67 -4.92
CA TRP A 237 -20.91 -34.66 -4.65
C TRP A 237 -20.75 -33.39 -5.50
N PHE A 238 -19.51 -32.92 -5.73
CA PHE A 238 -19.25 -31.74 -6.59
C PHE A 238 -19.49 -32.04 -8.08
N LEU A 239 -19.30 -33.26 -8.52
CA LEU A 239 -19.62 -33.68 -9.90
C LEU A 239 -21.13 -33.73 -10.12
N GLU A 240 -21.90 -34.10 -9.08
CA GLU A 240 -23.36 -34.18 -9.12
C GLU A 240 -24.03 -32.82 -8.93
N ASN A 241 -23.34 -31.86 -8.29
CA ASN A 241 -23.86 -30.54 -7.97
C ASN A 241 -22.98 -29.40 -8.53
N PRO A 242 -22.69 -29.35 -9.82
CA PRO A 242 -21.86 -28.28 -10.38
C PRO A 242 -22.56 -26.92 -10.28
N CYS A 243 -21.80 -25.88 -9.95
CA CYS A 243 -22.24 -24.50 -9.95
C CYS A 243 -21.14 -23.62 -10.55
N PRO A 244 -20.90 -23.73 -11.87
CA PRO A 244 -19.87 -22.92 -12.52
C PRO A 244 -20.17 -21.43 -12.30
N PRO A 245 -19.14 -20.59 -12.07
CA PRO A 245 -19.32 -19.16 -12.00
C PRO A 245 -19.92 -18.58 -13.29
N ASP A 246 -20.78 -17.59 -13.17
CA ASP A 246 -21.20 -16.77 -14.31
C ASP A 246 -20.09 -15.81 -14.73
N ILE A 247 -19.27 -15.37 -13.76
CA ILE A 247 -18.08 -14.55 -13.97
C ILE A 247 -16.95 -15.09 -13.08
N MET A 248 -15.82 -15.43 -13.68
CA MET A 248 -14.61 -15.80 -12.97
C MET A 248 -13.84 -14.55 -12.53
N GLY A 249 -13.73 -14.35 -11.25
CA GLY A 249 -13.00 -13.25 -10.64
C GLY A 249 -11.53 -13.61 -10.44
N ILE A 250 -10.64 -12.83 -11.00
CA ILE A 250 -9.19 -12.99 -10.82
C ILE A 250 -8.71 -11.96 -9.82
N ASN A 251 -8.22 -12.44 -8.68
CA ASN A 251 -7.40 -11.67 -7.77
C ASN A 251 -5.95 -12.08 -8.01
N HIS A 252 -5.06 -11.10 -8.17
CA HIS A 252 -3.64 -11.35 -8.39
C HIS A 252 -2.80 -10.18 -7.89
N TYR A 253 -1.85 -10.50 -7.04
CA TYR A 253 -0.92 -9.55 -6.48
C TYR A 253 0.50 -9.82 -6.99
N LEU A 254 1.27 -8.76 -7.16
CA LEU A 254 2.61 -8.83 -7.77
C LEU A 254 3.56 -9.79 -7.05
N THR A 255 3.38 -9.95 -5.73
CA THR A 255 4.19 -10.78 -4.86
C THR A 255 3.58 -12.17 -4.62
N SER A 256 2.38 -12.44 -5.16
CA SER A 256 1.75 -13.77 -5.06
C SER A 256 2.46 -14.83 -5.91
N ASP A 257 3.08 -14.45 -7.04
CA ASP A 257 3.87 -15.36 -7.85
C ASP A 257 5.13 -15.79 -7.10
N ARG A 258 5.39 -17.12 -7.04
CA ARG A 258 6.48 -17.72 -6.26
C ARG A 258 7.54 -18.36 -7.13
N PHE A 259 8.75 -18.48 -6.58
CA PHE A 259 9.87 -19.21 -7.18
C PHE A 259 10.48 -20.17 -6.17
N LEU A 260 10.56 -21.47 -6.53
CA LEU A 260 11.11 -22.53 -5.70
C LEU A 260 12.52 -22.89 -6.14
N ASP A 261 13.48 -22.88 -5.19
CA ASP A 261 14.89 -23.17 -5.46
C ASP A 261 15.49 -24.07 -4.37
N GLU A 262 16.03 -25.21 -4.74
CA GLU A 262 16.68 -26.14 -3.82
C GLU A 262 18.05 -25.67 -3.31
N ARG A 263 18.59 -24.59 -3.88
CA ARG A 263 19.91 -24.04 -3.53
C ARG A 263 19.78 -23.05 -2.36
N LEU A 264 19.59 -23.58 -1.16
CA LEU A 264 19.26 -22.83 0.05
C LEU A 264 20.30 -21.77 0.42
N ASP A 265 21.58 -22.00 0.09
CA ASP A 265 22.70 -21.09 0.37
C ASP A 265 22.57 -19.72 -0.33
N ARG A 266 21.71 -19.63 -1.35
CA ARG A 266 21.44 -18.40 -2.10
C ARG A 266 20.42 -17.49 -1.45
N TYR A 267 19.73 -17.96 -0.41
CA TYR A 267 18.54 -17.31 0.16
C TYR A 267 18.61 -17.25 1.68
N PRO A 268 17.99 -16.24 2.30
CA PRO A 268 17.89 -16.16 3.76
C PRO A 268 17.12 -17.35 4.35
N SER A 269 17.54 -17.80 5.55
CA SER A 269 16.94 -18.98 6.19
C SER A 269 15.45 -18.87 6.48
N TRP A 270 14.89 -17.66 6.58
CA TRP A 270 13.46 -17.46 6.79
C TRP A 270 12.61 -17.74 5.53
N THR A 271 13.23 -17.89 4.36
CA THR A 271 12.55 -18.33 3.12
C THR A 271 12.59 -19.85 2.94
N HIS A 272 13.29 -20.59 3.80
CA HIS A 272 13.49 -22.02 3.64
C HIS A 272 12.26 -22.80 4.10
N GLY A 273 11.81 -23.73 3.28
CA GLY A 273 10.71 -24.65 3.53
C GLY A 273 11.04 -26.08 3.09
N SER A 274 10.06 -26.96 3.25
CA SER A 274 10.17 -28.37 2.83
C SER A 274 8.77 -28.90 2.49
N ASN A 275 8.71 -29.82 1.53
CA ASN A 275 7.51 -30.60 1.22
C ASN A 275 7.62 -32.06 1.72
N GLY A 276 8.54 -32.34 2.66
CA GLY A 276 8.81 -33.68 3.16
C GLY A 276 9.71 -34.54 2.26
N ARG A 277 9.87 -34.17 0.99
CA ARG A 277 10.78 -34.81 0.03
C ARG A 277 12.05 -34.02 -0.16
N ASP A 278 11.93 -32.73 -0.44
CA ASP A 278 13.03 -31.82 -0.68
C ASP A 278 12.92 -30.58 0.22
N GLN A 279 14.08 -29.99 0.53
CA GLN A 279 14.15 -28.65 1.12
C GLN A 279 14.39 -27.66 -0.01
N TYR A 280 13.73 -26.50 0.08
CA TYR A 280 13.83 -25.45 -0.93
C TYR A 280 13.55 -24.08 -0.30
N ALA A 281 14.05 -23.03 -0.95
CA ALA A 281 13.63 -21.67 -0.67
C ALA A 281 12.38 -21.37 -1.50
N ASP A 282 11.41 -20.69 -0.90
CA ASP A 282 10.19 -20.18 -1.53
C ASP A 282 10.23 -18.66 -1.43
N VAL A 283 10.43 -17.99 -2.58
CA VAL A 283 10.60 -16.55 -2.66
C VAL A 283 9.68 -15.94 -3.73
N GLU A 284 9.48 -14.64 -3.67
CA GLU A 284 8.72 -13.91 -4.68
C GLU A 284 9.39 -14.01 -6.05
N ALA A 285 8.69 -14.52 -7.06
CA ALA A 285 9.23 -14.70 -8.42
C ALA A 285 9.77 -13.39 -9.00
N VAL A 286 9.09 -12.28 -8.77
CA VAL A 286 9.49 -10.94 -9.21
C VAL A 286 10.87 -10.52 -8.69
N ARG A 287 11.37 -11.13 -7.59
CA ARG A 287 12.68 -10.84 -6.97
C ARG A 287 13.83 -11.69 -7.50
N VAL A 288 13.53 -12.67 -8.36
CA VAL A 288 14.49 -13.69 -8.84
C VAL A 288 14.47 -13.83 -10.35
N CYS A 289 13.27 -13.94 -10.96
CA CYS A 289 13.12 -14.27 -12.38
C CYS A 289 13.62 -13.12 -13.27
N THR A 290 14.58 -13.39 -14.16
CA THR A 290 15.16 -12.38 -15.04
C THR A 290 14.16 -11.82 -16.05
N GLU A 291 13.23 -12.63 -16.50
CA GLU A 291 12.17 -12.30 -17.46
C GLU A 291 11.06 -11.43 -16.85
N GLY A 292 11.03 -11.30 -15.52
CA GLY A 292 9.97 -10.60 -14.81
C GLY A 292 8.88 -11.54 -14.31
N ILE A 293 7.64 -11.05 -14.30
CA ILE A 293 6.44 -11.77 -13.89
C ILE A 293 5.70 -12.33 -15.12
N ALA A 294 4.81 -13.32 -14.90
CA ALA A 294 3.88 -13.77 -15.93
C ALA A 294 2.96 -12.63 -16.42
N GLY A 295 2.56 -11.79 -15.46
CA GLY A 295 1.76 -10.60 -15.70
C GLY A 295 0.27 -10.87 -15.93
N PRO A 296 -0.55 -9.82 -15.81
CA PRO A 296 -2.01 -9.94 -15.85
C PRO A 296 -2.51 -10.48 -17.20
N ARG A 297 -1.87 -10.12 -18.32
CA ARG A 297 -2.27 -10.62 -19.64
C ARG A 297 -2.18 -12.15 -19.74
N THR A 298 -1.07 -12.73 -19.29
CA THR A 298 -0.85 -14.17 -19.32
C THR A 298 -1.87 -14.91 -18.46
N LEU A 299 -2.08 -14.40 -17.24
CA LEU A 299 -3.01 -15.00 -16.29
C LEU A 299 -4.46 -14.99 -16.80
N ILE A 300 -4.93 -13.87 -17.34
CA ILE A 300 -6.28 -13.76 -17.92
C ILE A 300 -6.45 -14.79 -19.08
N LYS A 301 -5.44 -14.94 -19.93
CA LYS A 301 -5.48 -15.91 -21.02
C LYS A 301 -5.51 -17.36 -20.53
N GLU A 302 -4.70 -17.72 -19.52
CA GLU A 302 -4.71 -19.04 -18.90
C GLU A 302 -6.09 -19.40 -18.34
N VAL A 303 -6.77 -18.45 -17.68
CA VAL A 303 -8.14 -18.66 -17.18
C VAL A 303 -9.11 -18.86 -18.33
N TRP A 304 -9.05 -18.02 -19.36
CA TRP A 304 -9.92 -18.11 -20.53
C TRP A 304 -9.73 -19.43 -21.29
N GLU A 305 -8.50 -19.82 -21.57
CA GLU A 305 -8.17 -21.06 -22.26
C GLU A 305 -8.61 -22.31 -21.49
N ARG A 306 -8.62 -22.24 -20.14
CA ARG A 306 -9.04 -23.36 -19.30
C ARG A 306 -10.56 -23.49 -19.18
N TYR A 307 -11.30 -22.39 -19.09
CA TYR A 307 -12.71 -22.43 -18.68
C TYR A 307 -13.69 -21.88 -19.72
N GLU A 308 -13.29 -20.97 -20.58
CA GLU A 308 -14.16 -20.28 -21.55
C GLU A 308 -15.41 -19.60 -20.88
N ILE A 309 -15.25 -19.11 -19.66
CA ILE A 309 -16.25 -18.40 -18.87
C ILE A 309 -15.87 -16.92 -18.82
N ALA A 310 -16.85 -16.02 -18.81
CA ALA A 310 -16.64 -14.59 -18.66
C ALA A 310 -15.75 -14.28 -17.46
N ILE A 311 -14.85 -13.28 -17.60
CA ILE A 311 -13.81 -12.96 -16.62
C ILE A 311 -13.99 -11.53 -16.12
N ALA A 312 -13.66 -11.29 -14.85
CA ALA A 312 -13.36 -9.96 -14.30
C ALA A 312 -12.04 -10.01 -13.52
N VAL A 313 -11.21 -8.98 -13.63
CA VAL A 313 -10.13 -8.78 -12.66
C VAL A 313 -10.76 -8.11 -11.45
N THR A 314 -10.88 -8.85 -10.36
CA THR A 314 -11.73 -8.49 -9.22
C THR A 314 -10.98 -7.79 -8.10
N GLU A 315 -9.65 -7.73 -8.14
CA GLU A 315 -8.83 -6.93 -7.23
C GLU A 315 -7.59 -6.41 -7.95
N VAL A 316 -7.49 -5.10 -8.12
CA VAL A 316 -6.29 -4.45 -8.63
C VAL A 316 -5.75 -3.53 -7.56
N HIS A 317 -4.81 -4.03 -6.77
CA HIS A 317 -4.15 -3.32 -5.69
C HIS A 317 -2.64 -3.53 -5.73
N HIS A 318 -1.93 -2.55 -5.19
CA HIS A 318 -0.50 -2.65 -4.95
C HIS A 318 -0.13 -1.84 -3.70
N GLY A 319 0.25 -2.51 -2.63
CA GLY A 319 0.73 -1.89 -1.38
C GLY A 319 2.10 -1.25 -1.58
N CYS A 320 2.16 -0.10 -2.25
CA CYS A 320 3.39 0.59 -2.58
C CYS A 320 3.18 2.12 -2.67
N THR A 321 4.20 2.84 -3.16
CA THR A 321 4.14 4.28 -3.38
C THR A 321 3.12 4.66 -4.46
N ARG A 322 2.67 5.91 -4.46
CA ARG A 322 1.55 6.39 -5.28
C ARG A 322 1.76 6.17 -6.79
N GLU A 323 2.95 6.44 -7.29
CA GLU A 323 3.27 6.23 -8.71
C GLU A 323 3.28 4.76 -9.10
N GLU A 324 3.69 3.86 -8.20
CA GLU A 324 3.67 2.42 -8.47
C GLU A 324 2.24 1.86 -8.45
N GLN A 325 1.36 2.40 -7.61
CA GLN A 325 -0.06 2.07 -7.65
C GLN A 325 -0.70 2.49 -8.97
N LEU A 326 -0.38 3.69 -9.48
CA LEU A 326 -0.84 4.17 -10.79
C LEU A 326 -0.31 3.29 -11.93
N ARG A 327 0.98 2.96 -11.91
CA ARG A 327 1.62 2.08 -12.92
C ARG A 327 1.00 0.70 -12.95
N TRP A 328 0.70 0.12 -11.77
CA TRP A 328 0.08 -1.20 -11.68
C TRP A 328 -1.35 -1.20 -12.24
N LEU A 329 -2.16 -0.22 -11.85
CA LEU A 329 -3.52 -0.09 -12.39
C LEU A 329 -3.50 0.10 -13.92
N LYS A 330 -2.56 0.90 -14.43
CA LYS A 330 -2.38 1.09 -15.87
C LYS A 330 -1.99 -0.22 -16.57
N GLU A 331 -1.04 -0.97 -16.02
CA GLU A 331 -0.57 -2.22 -16.62
C GLU A 331 -1.71 -3.26 -16.70
N VAL A 332 -2.50 -3.40 -15.63
CA VAL A 332 -3.67 -4.29 -15.64
C VAL A 332 -4.72 -3.80 -16.63
N TRP A 333 -4.97 -2.49 -16.70
CA TRP A 333 -5.91 -1.90 -17.65
C TRP A 333 -5.51 -2.15 -19.10
N ASP A 334 -4.26 -1.92 -19.44
CA ASP A 334 -3.73 -2.11 -20.79
C ASP A 334 -3.74 -3.60 -21.18
N ALA A 335 -3.36 -4.49 -20.26
CA ALA A 335 -3.41 -5.93 -20.45
C ALA A 335 -4.85 -6.41 -20.73
N ALA A 336 -5.80 -5.92 -19.93
CA ALA A 336 -7.23 -6.26 -20.07
C ALA A 336 -7.80 -5.80 -21.43
N ASN A 337 -7.51 -4.59 -21.87
CA ASN A 337 -7.95 -4.10 -23.17
C ASN A 337 -7.31 -4.90 -24.31
N THR A 338 -6.06 -5.31 -24.16
CA THR A 338 -5.37 -6.15 -25.14
C THR A 338 -6.06 -7.50 -25.28
N VAL A 339 -6.32 -8.22 -24.19
CA VAL A 339 -6.96 -9.56 -24.26
C VAL A 339 -8.41 -9.49 -24.74
N ARG A 340 -9.14 -8.40 -24.42
CA ARG A 340 -10.47 -8.16 -25.00
C ARG A 340 -10.42 -8.05 -26.52
N SER A 341 -9.45 -7.32 -27.04
CA SER A 341 -9.25 -7.21 -28.50
C SER A 341 -8.86 -8.55 -29.16
N GLU A 342 -8.29 -9.48 -28.39
CA GLU A 342 -7.97 -10.84 -28.78
C GLU A 342 -9.16 -11.83 -28.68
N GLY A 343 -10.32 -11.36 -28.21
CA GLY A 343 -11.56 -12.14 -28.14
C GLY A 343 -11.89 -12.75 -26.78
N VAL A 344 -11.15 -12.41 -25.72
CA VAL A 344 -11.49 -12.85 -24.36
C VAL A 344 -12.71 -12.07 -23.85
N ASP A 345 -13.70 -12.76 -23.29
CA ASP A 345 -14.88 -12.16 -22.67
C ASP A 345 -14.54 -11.63 -21.29
N LEU A 346 -13.94 -10.42 -21.24
CA LEU A 346 -13.55 -9.74 -20.02
C LEU A 346 -14.49 -8.57 -19.72
N HIS A 347 -15.23 -8.69 -18.62
CA HIS A 347 -16.31 -7.79 -18.22
C HIS A 347 -15.83 -6.54 -17.49
N ALA A 348 -14.87 -6.70 -16.57
CA ALA A 348 -14.47 -5.60 -15.69
C ALA A 348 -13.04 -5.68 -15.18
N ILE A 349 -12.56 -4.52 -14.75
CA ILE A 349 -11.42 -4.35 -13.86
C ILE A 349 -11.94 -3.64 -12.60
N THR A 350 -11.54 -4.13 -11.44
CA THR A 350 -12.00 -3.64 -10.15
C THR A 350 -10.92 -2.84 -9.43
N ALA A 351 -11.20 -1.57 -9.16
CA ALA A 351 -10.36 -0.77 -8.27
C ALA A 351 -10.43 -1.34 -6.85
N TRP A 352 -9.32 -1.84 -6.37
CA TRP A 352 -9.15 -2.39 -5.04
C TRP A 352 -8.05 -1.65 -4.28
N SER A 353 -8.16 -1.37 -3.01
CA SER A 353 -9.42 -1.22 -2.29
C SER A 353 -9.78 0.26 -2.22
N LEU A 354 -11.06 0.60 -2.23
CA LEU A 354 -11.48 2.02 -2.23
C LEU A 354 -10.92 2.78 -1.03
N LEU A 355 -10.98 2.19 0.17
CA LEU A 355 -10.57 2.83 1.42
C LEU A 355 -9.21 2.35 1.96
N GLY A 356 -8.47 1.58 1.15
CA GLY A 356 -7.23 0.96 1.59
C GLY A 356 -7.44 -0.20 2.56
N SER A 357 -6.39 -0.62 3.23
CA SER A 357 -6.39 -1.78 4.10
C SER A 357 -5.49 -1.60 5.33
N TYR A 358 -5.77 -2.36 6.39
CA TYR A 358 -4.98 -2.36 7.62
C TYR A 358 -4.32 -3.72 7.86
N ASP A 359 -3.02 -3.70 8.21
CA ASP A 359 -2.23 -4.84 8.69
C ASP A 359 -2.17 -6.07 7.75
N TRP A 360 -2.34 -5.87 6.44
CA TRP A 360 -2.09 -6.93 5.46
C TRP A 360 -0.62 -7.33 5.37
N ASN A 361 0.29 -6.45 5.77
CA ASN A 361 1.71 -6.79 5.93
C ASN A 361 1.97 -7.91 6.95
N SER A 362 1.01 -8.16 7.86
CA SER A 362 1.03 -9.27 8.82
C SER A 362 -0.06 -10.31 8.53
N LEU A 363 -0.67 -10.31 7.32
CA LEU A 363 -1.82 -11.16 6.96
C LEU A 363 -2.98 -11.03 7.95
N VAL A 364 -3.21 -9.83 8.46
CA VAL A 364 -4.25 -9.52 9.45
C VAL A 364 -4.20 -10.45 10.68
N THR A 365 -3.02 -10.85 11.12
CA THR A 365 -2.81 -11.66 12.32
C THR A 365 -2.49 -10.84 13.56
N ARG A 366 -2.11 -9.56 13.36
CA ARG A 366 -1.73 -8.61 14.41
C ARG A 366 -2.40 -7.26 14.17
N ASP A 367 -2.59 -6.51 15.25
CA ASP A 367 -3.17 -5.17 15.24
C ASP A 367 -2.04 -4.16 15.49
N GLU A 368 -1.31 -3.83 14.44
CA GLU A 368 -0.17 -2.92 14.48
C GLU A 368 -0.51 -1.53 13.94
N GLY A 369 -1.68 -1.38 13.29
CA GLY A 369 -2.14 -0.13 12.71
C GLY A 369 -1.40 0.24 11.41
N HIS A 370 -0.76 -0.71 10.76
CA HIS A 370 -0.14 -0.47 9.45
C HIS A 370 -1.22 -0.24 8.39
N TYR A 371 -1.29 0.99 7.89
CA TYR A 371 -2.30 1.40 6.92
C TYR A 371 -1.70 1.54 5.51
N GLU A 372 -2.31 0.89 4.55
CA GLU A 372 -2.01 1.02 3.12
C GLU A 372 -3.11 1.84 2.44
N PRO A 373 -2.82 3.07 1.96
CA PRO A 373 -3.82 3.90 1.30
C PRO A 373 -4.33 3.28 -0.01
N GLY A 374 -5.65 3.36 -0.20
CA GLY A 374 -6.33 2.93 -1.41
C GLY A 374 -6.61 4.07 -2.39
N VAL A 375 -7.78 3.99 -3.03
CA VAL A 375 -8.31 5.03 -3.91
C VAL A 375 -8.54 6.32 -3.14
N PHE A 376 -8.99 6.20 -1.90
CA PHE A 376 -9.08 7.29 -0.92
C PHE A 376 -8.13 7.02 0.25
N ASP A 377 -7.49 8.09 0.73
CA ASP A 377 -6.62 8.07 1.91
C ASP A 377 -7.40 8.47 3.15
N LEU A 378 -7.42 7.61 4.17
CA LEU A 378 -8.19 7.78 5.40
C LEU A 378 -7.46 8.56 6.50
N ARG A 379 -6.21 8.96 6.29
CA ARG A 379 -5.43 9.73 7.27
C ARG A 379 -5.86 11.20 7.37
N SER A 380 -6.83 11.61 6.56
CA SER A 380 -7.53 12.90 6.63
C SER A 380 -8.86 12.78 7.39
N PRO A 381 -9.43 13.86 7.93
CA PRO A 381 -10.72 13.82 8.63
C PRO A 381 -11.86 13.23 7.81
N HIS A 382 -11.81 13.41 6.50
CA HIS A 382 -12.67 12.75 5.51
C HIS A 382 -11.80 11.98 4.51
N PRO A 383 -12.29 10.88 3.93
CA PRO A 383 -11.54 10.13 2.93
C PRO A 383 -11.08 11.04 1.78
N ARG A 384 -9.79 11.22 1.63
CA ARG A 384 -9.18 12.13 0.65
C ARG A 384 -8.92 11.37 -0.67
N PRO A 385 -9.43 11.87 -1.81
CA PRO A 385 -9.18 11.23 -3.10
C PRO A 385 -7.68 11.31 -3.45
N THR A 386 -7.12 10.18 -3.87
CA THR A 386 -5.74 10.08 -4.33
C THR A 386 -5.65 10.24 -5.86
N ALA A 387 -4.45 10.23 -6.42
CA ALA A 387 -4.26 10.23 -7.87
C ALA A 387 -4.97 9.04 -8.56
N ILE A 388 -5.09 7.91 -7.84
CA ILE A 388 -5.81 6.73 -8.34
C ILE A 388 -7.30 7.05 -8.54
N ALA A 389 -7.92 7.83 -7.66
CA ALA A 389 -9.33 8.25 -7.82
C ALA A 389 -9.56 9.01 -9.12
N ARG A 390 -8.62 9.89 -9.50
CA ARG A 390 -8.67 10.61 -10.79
C ARG A 390 -8.53 9.65 -11.97
N MET A 391 -7.54 8.77 -11.90
CA MET A 391 -7.33 7.76 -12.94
C MET A 391 -8.56 6.88 -13.15
N ILE A 392 -9.17 6.38 -12.07
CA ILE A 392 -10.39 5.55 -12.14
C ILE A 392 -11.53 6.34 -12.78
N ARG A 393 -11.71 7.61 -12.40
CA ARG A 393 -12.78 8.47 -12.95
C ARG A 393 -12.63 8.68 -14.46
N ASP A 394 -11.41 8.90 -14.93
CA ASP A 394 -11.15 9.06 -16.36
C ASP A 394 -11.37 7.75 -17.11
N LEU A 395 -10.81 6.64 -16.60
CA LEU A 395 -11.00 5.30 -17.19
C LEU A 395 -12.47 4.84 -17.19
N ALA A 396 -13.23 5.17 -16.15
CA ALA A 396 -14.67 4.84 -16.07
C ALA A 396 -15.51 5.57 -17.14
N LYS A 397 -15.05 6.76 -17.56
CA LYS A 397 -15.65 7.52 -18.66
C LYS A 397 -15.17 7.06 -20.05
N GLY A 398 -14.20 6.16 -20.12
CA GLY A 398 -13.53 5.77 -21.36
C GLY A 398 -12.48 6.78 -21.83
N GLU A 399 -12.05 7.67 -20.95
CA GLU A 399 -10.99 8.65 -21.21
C GLU A 399 -9.61 8.07 -20.86
N THR A 400 -8.57 8.67 -21.40
CA THR A 400 -7.18 8.30 -21.07
C THR A 400 -6.68 9.17 -19.94
N TYR A 401 -6.20 8.53 -18.87
CA TYR A 401 -5.51 9.24 -17.80
C TYR A 401 -4.04 9.44 -18.15
N GLU A 402 -3.58 10.68 -18.16
CA GLU A 402 -2.21 11.05 -18.48
C GLU A 402 -1.48 11.57 -17.24
N HIS A 403 -0.36 10.98 -16.92
CA HIS A 403 0.57 11.46 -15.91
C HIS A 403 2.00 11.07 -16.31
N PRO A 404 3.01 11.97 -16.24
CA PRO A 404 4.38 11.70 -16.69
C PRO A 404 5.05 10.50 -16.01
N LEU A 405 4.63 10.15 -14.81
CA LEU A 405 5.14 8.98 -14.08
C LEU A 405 4.67 7.63 -14.65
N LEU A 406 3.66 7.64 -15.53
CA LEU A 406 3.19 6.43 -16.23
C LEU A 406 4.07 6.05 -17.42
N ASP A 407 4.92 6.97 -17.89
CA ASP A 407 5.89 6.70 -18.97
C ASP A 407 7.11 5.91 -18.49
N VAL A 408 7.22 5.69 -17.19
CA VAL A 408 8.30 4.95 -16.55
C VAL A 408 7.79 3.58 -16.11
N PRO A 409 8.53 2.48 -16.37
CA PRO A 409 8.11 1.15 -15.97
C PRO A 409 7.99 1.01 -14.45
N GLY A 410 7.04 0.22 -14.00
CA GLY A 410 6.88 -0.16 -12.59
C GLY A 410 8.13 -0.85 -12.05
N TRP A 411 8.30 -0.83 -10.71
CA TRP A 411 9.50 -1.39 -10.08
C TRP A 411 9.71 -2.87 -10.45
N TRP A 412 8.66 -3.60 -10.77
CA TRP A 412 8.68 -5.02 -11.14
C TRP A 412 9.29 -5.30 -12.53
N TRP A 413 9.55 -4.27 -13.31
CA TRP A 413 10.30 -4.34 -14.57
C TRP A 413 11.72 -3.77 -14.47
N ARG A 414 12.05 -3.07 -13.37
CA ARG A 414 13.38 -2.46 -13.19
C ARG A 414 14.39 -3.49 -12.70
N SER A 415 15.67 -3.36 -13.09
CA SER A 415 16.73 -4.29 -12.71
C SER A 415 16.97 -4.39 -11.19
N GLN A 416 16.74 -3.29 -10.46
CA GLN A 416 16.91 -3.23 -9.00
C GLN A 416 15.90 -4.10 -8.23
N ARG A 417 14.86 -4.62 -8.89
CA ARG A 417 13.90 -5.57 -8.29
C ARG A 417 14.53 -6.89 -7.86
N LEU A 418 15.64 -7.28 -8.49
CA LEU A 418 16.31 -8.56 -8.23
C LEU A 418 17.07 -8.49 -6.89
N LEU A 419 16.46 -9.01 -5.84
CA LEU A 419 17.06 -9.07 -4.49
C LEU A 419 17.91 -10.32 -4.27
N TYR A 420 17.69 -11.36 -5.05
CA TYR A 420 18.39 -12.63 -5.00
C TYR A 420 19.18 -12.89 -6.30
N PRO A 421 20.11 -13.84 -6.31
CA PRO A 421 20.82 -14.18 -7.53
C PRO A 421 19.85 -14.53 -8.67
N PRO A 422 19.95 -13.84 -9.81
CA PRO A 422 18.98 -13.96 -10.89
C PRO A 422 18.96 -15.37 -11.51
N VAL A 423 17.76 -15.81 -11.90
CA VAL A 423 17.52 -17.09 -12.57
C VAL A 423 16.61 -16.87 -13.78
N SER A 424 16.86 -17.58 -14.90
CA SER A 424 15.92 -17.63 -16.00
C SER A 424 14.78 -18.60 -15.67
N CYS A 425 13.55 -18.09 -15.64
CA CYS A 425 12.37 -18.85 -15.27
C CYS A 425 11.67 -19.48 -16.48
N ASN A 426 12.02 -19.08 -17.71
CA ASN A 426 11.45 -19.65 -18.94
C ASN A 426 12.06 -21.01 -19.34
N SER A 427 13.13 -21.44 -18.72
CA SER A 427 13.80 -22.72 -19.03
C SER A 427 13.13 -23.96 -18.45
N GLY A 428 12.03 -23.80 -17.69
CA GLY A 428 11.31 -24.90 -17.01
C GLY A 428 9.98 -25.33 -17.64
N LEU A 429 9.54 -24.71 -18.73
CA LEU A 429 8.37 -25.18 -19.50
C LEU A 429 8.82 -26.18 -20.57
N GLY A 430 9.50 -27.26 -20.16
CA GLY A 430 9.78 -28.40 -21.01
C GLY A 430 8.58 -29.32 -21.03
N THR A 431 8.09 -29.64 -22.24
CA THR A 431 7.25 -30.79 -22.49
C THR A 431 7.99 -32.05 -22.03
N GLY A 432 7.73 -32.52 -20.82
CA GLY A 432 8.38 -33.67 -20.20
C GLY A 432 7.45 -34.85 -20.12
N GLU A 433 7.99 -35.98 -20.52
CA GLU A 433 7.40 -37.31 -20.42
C GLU A 433 7.02 -37.71 -18.99
N GLU A 434 6.02 -38.55 -18.88
CA GLU A 434 5.36 -39.05 -17.66
C GLU A 434 6.32 -39.48 -16.55
N GLY A 435 6.16 -38.87 -15.38
CA GLY A 435 6.77 -39.29 -14.14
C GLY A 435 5.81 -39.15 -12.94
N THR A 436 5.08 -40.26 -12.66
CA THR A 436 4.17 -40.35 -11.49
C THR A 436 4.95 -40.46 -10.19
N GLY A 437 4.84 -39.46 -9.34
CA GLY A 437 5.39 -39.51 -7.98
C GLY A 437 4.88 -38.40 -7.07
N TYR A 438 3.79 -38.62 -6.40
CA TYR A 438 3.19 -37.73 -5.40
C TYR A 438 3.90 -37.85 -4.05
N LEU A 439 4.18 -36.74 -3.42
CA LEU A 439 4.68 -36.73 -2.05
C LEU A 439 4.12 -35.54 -1.24
N GLY A 440 3.92 -35.80 0.02
CA GLY A 440 3.30 -34.92 0.99
C GLY A 440 4.08 -33.65 1.31
N LEU A 441 3.35 -32.65 1.70
CA LEU A 441 3.84 -31.34 2.11
C LEU A 441 4.22 -31.35 3.59
N GLY A 442 5.40 -30.89 3.90
CA GLY A 442 5.86 -30.66 5.26
C GLY A 442 5.27 -29.38 5.86
N THR A 443 5.16 -29.36 7.16
CA THR A 443 4.65 -28.22 7.95
C THR A 443 5.65 -27.06 7.98
N TRP A 444 5.15 -25.84 7.83
CA TRP A 444 5.91 -24.62 8.01
C TRP A 444 6.06 -24.29 9.49
N GLU A 445 7.28 -24.13 9.97
CA GLU A 445 7.53 -23.52 11.27
C GLU A 445 7.53 -22.01 11.17
N ASP A 446 6.70 -21.38 12.00
CA ASP A 446 6.58 -19.93 12.14
C ASP A 446 7.91 -19.28 12.52
N LYS A 447 8.48 -18.52 11.62
CA LYS A 447 9.42 -17.43 11.97
C LYS A 447 9.00 -16.17 11.24
N ASN A 448 8.10 -15.45 11.92
CA ASN A 448 7.59 -14.14 11.57
C ASN A 448 8.71 -13.12 11.32
N THR A 449 8.83 -12.65 10.09
CA THR A 449 9.34 -11.32 9.84
C THR A 449 8.64 -10.75 8.61
N SER A 450 7.95 -9.66 8.85
CA SER A 450 7.23 -8.86 7.86
C SER A 450 8.10 -8.48 6.65
N SER A 451 7.61 -8.80 5.47
CA SER A 451 8.29 -8.61 4.18
C SER A 451 8.13 -7.19 3.59
N SER A 452 8.14 -6.14 4.38
CA SER A 452 8.06 -4.78 3.86
C SER A 452 9.19 -3.84 4.30
N GLN A 453 10.28 -4.37 4.85
CA GLN A 453 11.46 -3.56 5.17
C GLN A 453 12.52 -3.74 4.09
N ILE A 454 12.52 -2.84 3.10
CA ILE A 454 13.69 -2.62 2.25
C ILE A 454 14.79 -2.06 3.15
N SER A 455 15.65 -2.93 3.68
CA SER A 455 16.84 -2.49 4.38
C SER A 455 17.83 -1.92 3.36
N ASN A 456 18.13 -0.64 3.48
CA ASN A 456 19.07 0.14 2.66
C ASN A 456 20.55 -0.31 2.77
N SER A 457 20.86 -1.58 2.95
CA SER A 457 22.20 -2.02 3.35
C SER A 457 23.17 -2.39 2.22
N GLN A 458 22.84 -2.23 0.94
CA GLN A 458 23.77 -2.54 -0.16
C GLN A 458 23.67 -1.54 -1.33
N PHE A 459 24.05 -0.29 -1.11
CA PHE A 459 24.34 0.61 -2.22
C PHE A 459 25.86 0.71 -2.43
N ARG A 460 26.38 -0.06 -3.37
CA ARG A 460 27.60 0.28 -4.08
C ARG A 460 27.26 1.26 -5.19
N GLU A 461 28.13 2.22 -5.44
CA GLU A 461 28.02 3.22 -6.50
C GLU A 461 27.58 2.59 -7.82
N ASN A 462 26.55 3.16 -8.43
CA ASN A 462 25.86 2.62 -9.58
C ASN A 462 26.37 3.28 -10.88
N PRO A 463 26.76 2.52 -11.91
CA PRO A 463 26.89 3.05 -13.25
C PRO A 463 25.51 3.32 -13.82
N GLN A 464 25.34 4.48 -14.45
CA GLN A 464 24.21 5.02 -15.16
C GLN A 464 23.17 4.01 -15.65
N SER A 465 21.94 4.10 -15.12
CA SER A 465 20.79 3.37 -15.63
C SER A 465 20.46 3.80 -17.07
N THR A 466 20.53 2.88 -18.00
CA THR A 466 20.02 3.08 -19.37
C THR A 466 18.50 3.18 -19.35
N ILE A 467 17.97 4.38 -19.23
CA ILE A 467 16.56 4.69 -19.46
C ILE A 467 16.36 4.73 -20.99
N HIS A 468 15.43 3.96 -21.49
CA HIS A 468 15.05 4.00 -22.91
C HIS A 468 14.43 5.36 -23.25
N ASN A 469 15.07 6.07 -24.16
CA ASN A 469 14.69 7.33 -24.79
C ASN A 469 14.45 8.54 -23.84
N PRO A 470 15.54 9.27 -23.44
CA PRO A 470 15.43 10.40 -22.51
C PRO A 470 14.69 11.63 -23.05
N GLN A 471 14.34 11.68 -24.33
CA GLN A 471 13.79 12.89 -24.98
C GLN A 471 12.28 13.11 -24.80
N SER A 472 11.55 12.14 -24.24
CA SER A 472 10.09 12.25 -24.03
C SER A 472 9.66 12.40 -22.56
N LEU A 473 10.54 12.10 -21.59
CA LEU A 473 10.19 12.13 -20.18
C LEU A 473 10.18 13.55 -19.62
N ARG A 474 9.07 13.96 -19.02
CA ARG A 474 8.95 15.21 -18.27
C ARG A 474 9.48 14.96 -16.83
N PRO A 475 10.67 15.48 -16.45
CA PRO A 475 11.27 15.19 -15.15
C PRO A 475 10.64 16.01 -14.03
N LEU A 476 10.88 15.59 -12.77
CA LEU A 476 10.74 16.42 -11.60
C LEU A 476 11.99 17.29 -11.45
N LEU A 477 11.85 18.60 -11.25
CA LEU A 477 12.99 19.45 -10.90
C LEU A 477 13.08 19.58 -9.38
N ILE A 478 14.29 19.48 -8.85
CA ILE A 478 14.57 19.64 -7.42
C ILE A 478 15.63 20.73 -7.29
N SER A 479 15.27 21.88 -6.69
CA SER A 479 16.26 22.91 -6.34
C SER A 479 16.90 22.62 -4.99
N GLY A 480 18.10 23.14 -4.75
CA GLY A 480 18.80 22.99 -3.48
C GLY A 480 19.72 21.75 -3.41
N ALA A 481 20.46 21.46 -4.48
CA ALA A 481 21.37 20.31 -4.60
C ALA A 481 22.43 20.18 -3.49
N THR A 482 22.77 21.25 -2.80
CA THR A 482 23.75 21.24 -1.71
C THR A 482 23.11 21.06 -0.32
N GLY A 483 21.78 21.06 -0.23
CA GLY A 483 21.04 20.98 1.03
C GLY A 483 20.59 19.55 1.36
N THR A 484 20.33 19.30 2.64
CA THR A 484 19.84 18.01 3.16
C THR A 484 18.54 17.57 2.47
N LEU A 485 17.57 18.48 2.36
CA LEU A 485 16.25 18.15 1.82
C LEU A 485 16.29 17.86 0.31
N GLY A 486 17.04 18.66 -0.49
CA GLY A 486 17.21 18.42 -1.91
C GLY A 486 17.84 17.05 -2.21
N ASN A 487 18.89 16.69 -1.47
CA ASN A 487 19.51 15.38 -1.59
C ASN A 487 18.59 14.24 -1.12
N ALA A 488 17.76 14.47 -0.11
CA ALA A 488 16.78 13.47 0.34
C ALA A 488 15.71 13.19 -0.72
N PHE A 489 15.22 14.25 -1.40
CA PHE A 489 14.32 14.09 -2.55
C PHE A 489 14.98 13.30 -3.68
N ALA A 490 16.21 13.63 -4.05
CA ALA A 490 16.95 12.92 -5.09
C ALA A 490 17.06 11.42 -4.76
N ARG A 491 17.48 11.06 -3.54
CA ARG A 491 17.56 9.66 -3.07
C ARG A 491 16.22 8.92 -3.16
N LEU A 492 15.14 9.56 -2.72
CA LEU A 492 13.84 8.93 -2.76
C LEU A 492 13.27 8.86 -4.18
N CYS A 493 13.58 9.81 -5.04
CA CYS A 493 13.27 9.71 -6.48
C CYS A 493 13.99 8.53 -7.13
N ASP A 494 15.26 8.29 -6.81
CA ASP A 494 16.00 7.10 -7.28
C ASP A 494 15.31 5.80 -6.84
N LEU A 495 14.95 5.68 -5.55
CA LEU A 495 14.26 4.51 -5.01
C LEU A 495 12.88 4.29 -5.63
N ARG A 496 12.13 5.36 -5.84
CA ARG A 496 10.78 5.35 -6.42
C ARG A 496 10.78 5.31 -7.96
N GLY A 497 11.94 5.40 -8.60
CA GLY A 497 12.05 5.44 -10.07
C GLY A 497 11.32 6.63 -10.65
N ILE A 498 11.44 7.80 -10.01
CA ILE A 498 10.93 9.09 -10.50
C ILE A 498 12.05 9.81 -11.23
N PRO A 499 11.93 10.09 -12.53
CA PRO A 499 12.92 10.87 -13.25
C PRO A 499 13.03 12.29 -12.69
N TYR A 500 14.24 12.76 -12.40
CA TYR A 500 14.45 14.07 -11.82
C TYR A 500 15.73 14.75 -12.32
N HIS A 501 15.81 16.07 -12.12
CA HIS A 501 17.05 16.86 -12.16
C HIS A 501 17.25 17.57 -10.83
N LEU A 502 18.37 17.32 -10.19
CA LEU A 502 18.78 17.99 -8.96
C LEU A 502 19.65 19.18 -9.32
N LEU A 503 19.16 20.40 -9.07
CA LEU A 503 19.72 21.64 -9.58
C LEU A 503 20.42 22.45 -8.48
N THR A 504 21.64 22.87 -8.78
CA THR A 504 22.39 23.86 -8.00
C THR A 504 21.91 25.28 -8.31
N ARG A 505 22.26 26.24 -7.45
CA ARG A 505 21.99 27.69 -7.69
C ARG A 505 22.61 28.20 -8.99
N ARG A 506 23.73 27.63 -9.44
CA ARG A 506 24.38 28.06 -10.70
C ARG A 506 23.57 27.61 -11.92
N GLU A 507 22.91 26.48 -11.84
CA GLU A 507 22.07 25.95 -12.91
C GLU A 507 20.70 26.61 -12.91
N MET A 508 20.11 26.88 -11.73
CA MET A 508 18.84 27.59 -11.57
C MET A 508 18.86 28.48 -10.33
N ASP A 509 19.02 29.77 -10.50
CA ASP A 509 18.81 30.76 -9.42
C ASP A 509 17.32 31.03 -9.32
N ILE A 510 16.70 30.51 -8.24
CA ILE A 510 15.25 30.59 -8.00
C ILE A 510 14.72 32.02 -7.90
N ALA A 511 15.57 33.00 -7.52
CA ALA A 511 15.23 34.42 -7.42
C ALA A 511 15.49 35.20 -8.73
N ASN A 512 15.96 34.54 -9.80
CA ASN A 512 16.16 35.14 -11.11
C ASN A 512 15.13 34.62 -12.11
N PRO A 513 14.15 35.43 -12.54
CA PRO A 513 13.09 35.00 -13.45
C PRO A 513 13.59 34.41 -14.76
N ALA A 514 14.66 35.01 -15.36
CA ALA A 514 15.22 34.55 -16.62
C ALA A 514 15.90 33.17 -16.47
N SER A 515 16.61 32.94 -15.36
CA SER A 515 17.21 31.65 -15.04
C SER A 515 16.14 30.55 -14.93
N VAL A 516 15.05 30.84 -14.23
CA VAL A 516 13.92 29.91 -14.07
C VAL A 516 13.25 29.63 -15.42
N ASP A 517 12.92 30.66 -16.21
CA ASP A 517 12.27 30.50 -17.52
C ASP A 517 13.11 29.65 -18.47
N THR A 518 14.45 29.84 -18.48
CA THR A 518 15.37 29.05 -19.32
C THR A 518 15.24 27.55 -18.96
N VAL A 519 15.37 27.20 -17.69
CA VAL A 519 15.33 25.80 -17.23
C VAL A 519 13.96 25.16 -17.49
N LEU A 520 12.86 25.91 -17.25
CA LEU A 520 11.50 25.40 -17.52
C LEU A 520 11.26 25.16 -19.02
N THR A 521 11.79 26.01 -19.86
CA THR A 521 11.65 25.88 -21.33
C THR A 521 12.46 24.70 -21.87
N GLU A 522 13.68 24.51 -21.37
CA GLU A 522 14.59 23.45 -21.82
C GLU A 522 14.17 22.07 -21.32
N LEU A 523 13.88 21.94 -20.03
CA LEU A 523 13.62 20.63 -19.36
C LEU A 523 12.15 20.23 -19.36
N LYS A 524 11.22 21.17 -19.55
CA LYS A 524 9.76 20.94 -19.57
C LYS A 524 9.26 20.02 -18.46
N PRO A 525 9.56 20.32 -17.18
CA PRO A 525 9.21 19.46 -16.07
C PRO A 525 7.68 19.37 -15.89
N TRP A 526 7.23 18.33 -15.19
CA TRP A 526 5.83 18.26 -14.73
C TRP A 526 5.64 18.98 -13.40
N ALA A 527 6.69 19.03 -12.56
CA ALA A 527 6.65 19.72 -11.27
C ALA A 527 8.04 20.19 -10.84
N ILE A 528 8.05 21.15 -9.91
CA ILE A 528 9.24 21.60 -9.19
C ILE A 528 9.07 21.34 -7.70
N VAL A 529 10.10 20.79 -7.06
CA VAL A 529 10.30 20.76 -5.61
C VAL A 529 11.34 21.84 -5.26
N ASN A 530 10.90 22.88 -4.58
CA ASN A 530 11.79 23.91 -4.07
C ASN A 530 12.29 23.56 -2.67
N ALA A 531 13.47 22.92 -2.62
CA ALA A 531 14.21 22.65 -1.38
C ALA A 531 15.36 23.65 -1.16
N ALA A 532 15.47 24.69 -1.99
CA ALA A 532 16.42 25.78 -1.82
C ALA A 532 15.85 26.83 -0.84
N GLY A 533 16.72 27.45 -0.06
CA GLY A 533 16.36 28.53 0.85
C GLY A 533 17.50 28.90 1.82
N TYR A 534 17.33 29.99 2.52
CA TYR A 534 18.20 30.43 3.60
C TYR A 534 17.75 29.72 4.90
N VAL A 535 18.64 28.97 5.56
CA VAL A 535 18.28 28.11 6.70
C VAL A 535 18.91 28.50 8.05
N ARG A 536 19.84 29.47 8.04
CA ARG A 536 20.57 29.90 9.25
C ARG A 536 19.75 30.93 10.02
N VAL A 537 18.95 30.49 10.97
CA VAL A 537 17.94 31.30 11.65
C VAL A 537 18.56 32.50 12.41
N ASP A 538 19.70 32.30 13.10
CA ASP A 538 20.38 33.37 13.79
C ASP A 538 21.08 34.36 12.86
N ASP A 539 21.74 33.84 11.81
CA ASP A 539 22.42 34.68 10.81
C ASP A 539 21.41 35.52 10.02
N ALA A 540 20.15 35.07 9.89
CA ALA A 540 19.09 35.81 9.22
C ALA A 540 18.84 37.20 9.88
N GLU A 541 19.04 37.33 11.20
CA GLU A 541 18.95 38.64 11.89
C GLU A 541 20.05 39.62 11.46
N LEU A 542 21.20 39.08 10.98
CA LEU A 542 22.34 39.88 10.51
C LEU A 542 22.31 40.08 8.98
N GLU A 543 21.64 39.14 8.23
CA GLU A 543 21.58 39.13 6.79
C GLU A 543 20.12 39.14 6.26
N PRO A 544 19.26 40.08 6.69
CA PRO A 544 17.82 40.05 6.42
C PRO A 544 17.50 40.08 4.90
N ASP A 545 18.25 40.85 4.12
CA ASP A 545 18.03 40.95 2.67
C ASP A 545 18.37 39.64 1.94
N ALA A 546 19.46 38.97 2.35
CA ALA A 546 19.82 37.66 1.80
C ALA A 546 18.77 36.61 2.17
N CYS A 547 18.30 36.60 3.42
CA CYS A 547 17.25 35.73 3.88
C CYS A 547 15.94 35.95 3.10
N ARG A 548 15.52 37.20 2.93
CA ARG A 548 14.31 37.56 2.18
C ARG A 548 14.41 37.16 0.70
N ARG A 549 15.55 37.43 0.06
CA ARG A 549 15.77 37.03 -1.34
C ARG A 549 15.58 35.53 -1.55
N GLU A 550 16.20 34.70 -0.71
CA GLU A 550 16.15 33.24 -0.89
C GLU A 550 14.82 32.64 -0.42
N ASN A 551 14.23 33.14 0.67
CA ASN A 551 13.06 32.55 1.29
C ASN A 551 11.72 33.13 0.84
N ALA A 552 11.67 34.39 0.36
CA ALA A 552 10.45 35.05 -0.07
C ALA A 552 10.43 35.35 -1.58
N ASP A 553 11.45 36.06 -2.09
CA ASP A 553 11.49 36.46 -3.49
C ASP A 553 11.68 35.26 -4.42
N GLY A 554 12.59 34.31 -4.06
CA GLY A 554 12.84 33.10 -4.84
C GLY A 554 11.60 32.22 -5.02
N PRO A 555 10.92 31.77 -3.95
CA PRO A 555 9.69 31.00 -4.07
C PRO A 555 8.57 31.73 -4.81
N ALA A 556 8.43 33.06 -4.64
CA ALA A 556 7.45 33.84 -5.38
C ALA A 556 7.74 33.87 -6.90
N VAL A 557 8.99 34.04 -7.28
CA VAL A 557 9.43 33.96 -8.71
C VAL A 557 9.13 32.55 -9.26
N LEU A 558 9.47 31.50 -8.53
CA LEU A 558 9.14 30.13 -8.95
C LEU A 558 7.63 29.96 -9.18
N ALA A 559 6.80 30.43 -8.24
CA ALA A 559 5.35 30.33 -8.36
C ALA A 559 4.82 31.06 -9.60
N GLU A 560 5.29 32.30 -9.86
CA GLU A 560 4.93 33.07 -11.04
C GLU A 560 5.34 32.36 -12.36
N ARG A 561 6.54 31.75 -12.40
CA ARG A 561 7.01 31.06 -13.60
C ARG A 561 6.27 29.73 -13.77
N CYS A 562 6.09 28.96 -12.70
CA CYS A 562 5.29 27.72 -12.72
C CYS A 562 3.87 27.99 -13.22
N ALA A 563 3.21 29.06 -12.79
CA ALA A 563 1.89 29.45 -13.28
C ALA A 563 1.88 29.70 -14.81
N ARG A 564 2.91 30.37 -15.36
CA ARG A 564 3.02 30.65 -16.80
C ARG A 564 3.28 29.39 -17.62
N HIS A 565 4.07 28.46 -17.10
CA HIS A 565 4.48 27.24 -17.80
C HIS A 565 3.54 26.04 -17.54
N GLY A 566 2.51 26.18 -16.68
CA GLY A 566 1.61 25.07 -16.32
C GLY A 566 2.32 23.96 -15.55
N VAL A 567 3.30 24.32 -14.69
CA VAL A 567 4.10 23.39 -13.90
C VAL A 567 3.64 23.42 -12.46
N GLN A 568 3.52 22.26 -11.81
CA GLN A 568 3.20 22.18 -10.37
C GLN A 568 4.39 22.65 -9.53
N LEU A 569 4.10 23.25 -8.36
CA LEU A 569 5.12 23.70 -7.41
C LEU A 569 4.87 23.14 -6.01
N LEU A 570 5.89 22.52 -5.44
CA LEU A 570 5.98 22.20 -4.03
C LEU A 570 7.08 23.05 -3.40
N THR A 571 6.80 23.72 -2.29
CA THR A 571 7.79 24.52 -1.54
C THR A 571 7.59 24.35 -0.03
N PHE A 572 8.63 24.67 0.75
CA PHE A 572 8.65 24.44 2.20
C PHE A 572 8.62 25.75 3.00
N SER A 573 7.77 25.79 4.00
CA SER A 573 7.72 26.77 5.07
C SER A 573 8.19 26.13 6.39
N SER A 574 7.91 26.76 7.52
CA SER A 574 8.44 26.39 8.83
C SER A 574 7.42 26.65 9.94
N ASP A 575 7.55 25.91 11.04
CA ASP A 575 6.90 26.19 12.32
C ASP A 575 7.27 27.57 12.92
N LEU A 576 8.41 28.14 12.53
CA LEU A 576 8.86 29.48 12.99
C LEU A 576 8.02 30.64 12.42
N VAL A 577 6.98 30.38 11.65
CA VAL A 577 5.97 31.37 11.27
C VAL A 577 5.03 31.70 12.44
N PHE A 578 5.04 30.93 13.52
CA PHE A 578 4.21 31.13 14.71
C PHE A 578 4.96 31.83 15.86
N ASP A 579 4.22 32.49 16.75
CA ASP A 579 4.75 33.22 17.89
C ASP A 579 4.99 32.38 19.16
N GLY A 580 4.42 31.19 19.20
CA GLY A 580 4.59 30.25 20.31
C GLY A 580 3.77 30.57 21.54
N VAL A 581 2.69 31.36 21.44
CA VAL A 581 1.78 31.65 22.54
C VAL A 581 0.68 30.61 22.72
N SER A 582 0.47 29.76 21.73
CA SER A 582 -0.52 28.68 21.81
C SER A 582 -0.14 27.67 22.89
N THR A 583 -1.15 27.05 23.49
CA THR A 583 -1.03 25.92 24.44
C THR A 583 -1.47 24.58 23.82
N SER A 584 -1.81 24.60 22.53
CA SER A 584 -2.18 23.44 21.73
C SER A 584 -1.43 23.47 20.41
N PRO A 585 -1.23 22.31 19.74
CA PRO A 585 -0.58 22.26 18.44
C PRO A 585 -1.23 23.18 17.41
N TYR A 586 -0.40 23.87 16.63
CA TYR A 586 -0.85 24.75 15.54
C TYR A 586 -1.37 23.93 14.36
N VAL A 587 -2.44 24.45 13.74
CA VAL A 587 -3.05 23.92 12.52
C VAL A 587 -2.89 24.91 11.36
N GLU A 588 -3.23 24.48 10.13
CA GLU A 588 -3.03 25.28 8.92
C GLU A 588 -3.78 26.61 8.94
N SER A 589 -4.97 26.66 9.54
CA SER A 589 -5.82 27.86 9.65
C SER A 589 -5.36 28.86 10.71
N ASP A 590 -4.40 28.49 11.58
CA ASP A 590 -3.90 29.40 12.60
C ASP A 590 -3.13 30.58 12.00
N SER A 591 -3.34 31.76 12.60
CA SER A 591 -2.70 32.99 12.12
C SER A 591 -1.19 33.00 12.39
N VAL A 592 -0.42 33.37 11.38
CA VAL A 592 1.03 33.50 11.47
C VAL A 592 1.41 34.78 12.19
N ALA A 593 2.39 34.73 13.12
CA ALA A 593 2.92 35.84 13.86
C ALA A 593 4.43 35.64 14.19
N PRO A 594 5.30 35.61 13.15
CA PRO A 594 6.69 35.20 13.29
C PRO A 594 7.50 36.15 14.15
N LEU A 595 8.32 35.61 15.08
CA LEU A 595 9.15 36.36 16.00
C LEU A 595 10.46 36.87 15.36
N ASN A 596 10.99 36.18 14.37
CA ASN A 596 12.33 36.43 13.82
C ASN A 596 12.29 36.70 12.31
N VAL A 597 13.42 37.16 11.73
CA VAL A 597 13.56 37.47 10.31
C VAL A 597 13.30 36.25 9.42
N TYR A 598 13.82 35.08 9.81
CA TYR A 598 13.60 33.84 9.09
C TYR A 598 12.10 33.49 9.00
N GLY A 599 11.41 33.46 10.12
CA GLY A 599 9.97 33.17 10.16
C GLY A 599 9.15 34.20 9.35
N ARG A 600 9.50 35.50 9.44
CA ARG A 600 8.86 36.55 8.61
C ARG A 600 9.05 36.26 7.11
N SER A 601 10.27 35.88 6.68
CA SER A 601 10.55 35.56 5.28
C SER A 601 9.74 34.35 4.79
N LYS A 602 9.56 33.33 5.63
CA LYS A 602 8.74 32.15 5.32
C LYS A 602 7.25 32.50 5.24
N GLY A 603 6.72 33.25 6.20
CA GLY A 603 5.31 33.71 6.17
C GLY A 603 5.02 34.61 4.95
N GLU A 604 5.95 35.51 4.56
CA GLU A 604 5.83 36.31 3.33
C GLU A 604 5.80 35.40 2.09
N ALA A 605 6.63 34.36 2.05
CA ALA A 605 6.66 33.41 0.96
C ALA A 605 5.32 32.68 0.78
N GLU A 606 4.71 32.19 1.84
CA GLU A 606 3.40 31.50 1.81
C GLU A 606 2.35 32.34 1.09
N VAL A 607 2.23 33.60 1.49
CA VAL A 607 1.25 34.54 0.92
C VAL A 607 1.54 34.77 -0.55
N ARG A 608 2.79 35.11 -0.92
CA ARG A 608 3.18 35.45 -2.29
C ARG A 608 3.08 34.26 -3.25
N VAL A 609 3.50 33.07 -2.80
CA VAL A 609 3.42 31.83 -3.59
C VAL A 609 1.97 31.49 -3.90
N LEU A 610 1.09 31.48 -2.89
CA LEU A 610 -0.32 31.12 -3.06
C LEU A 610 -1.10 32.20 -3.83
N GLN A 611 -0.69 33.46 -3.77
CA GLN A 611 -1.25 34.51 -4.63
C GLN A 611 -0.85 34.33 -6.11
N ALA A 612 0.41 33.95 -6.37
CA ALA A 612 0.90 33.76 -7.74
C ALA A 612 0.46 32.44 -8.38
N LEU A 613 0.38 31.39 -7.56
CA LEU A 613 0.00 30.03 -7.97
C LEU A 613 -0.89 29.39 -6.89
N PRO A 614 -2.22 29.58 -6.91
CA PRO A 614 -3.14 29.01 -5.93
C PRO A 614 -3.10 27.49 -5.82
N SER A 615 -2.65 26.81 -6.88
CA SER A 615 -2.46 25.36 -6.93
C SER A 615 -1.09 24.89 -6.39
N ALA A 616 -0.24 25.78 -5.87
CA ALA A 616 1.02 25.39 -5.26
C ALA A 616 0.78 24.60 -3.95
N LEU A 617 1.62 23.61 -3.70
CA LEU A 617 1.68 22.88 -2.44
C LEU A 617 2.74 23.52 -1.55
N VAL A 618 2.32 24.06 -0.40
CA VAL A 618 3.20 24.71 0.58
C VAL A 618 3.19 23.91 1.85
N ILE A 619 4.33 23.36 2.26
CA ILE A 619 4.44 22.46 3.42
C ILE A 619 5.14 23.20 4.58
N ARG A 620 4.44 23.39 5.70
CA ARG A 620 5.05 23.76 6.98
C ARG A 620 5.53 22.50 7.69
N THR A 621 6.77 22.52 8.15
CA THR A 621 7.40 21.42 8.86
C THR A 621 8.34 21.96 9.94
N SER A 622 8.86 21.12 10.82
CA SER A 622 9.67 21.51 11.97
C SER A 622 10.83 20.54 12.18
N ALA A 623 11.93 21.04 12.72
CA ALA A 623 13.04 20.30 13.33
C ALA A 623 13.42 18.99 12.63
N PHE A 624 13.97 19.05 11.43
CA PHE A 624 14.35 17.86 10.63
C PHE A 624 15.39 16.98 11.34
N PHE A 625 15.22 15.68 11.22
CA PHE A 625 16.27 14.70 11.47
C PHE A 625 16.19 13.56 10.45
N GLY A 626 17.32 12.93 10.16
CA GLY A 626 17.34 11.84 9.20
C GLY A 626 18.71 11.17 9.11
N PRO A 627 18.77 9.97 8.53
CA PRO A 627 19.97 9.13 8.51
C PRO A 627 21.09 9.68 7.60
N TRP A 628 20.78 10.66 6.75
CA TRP A 628 21.67 11.21 5.73
C TRP A 628 22.23 12.59 6.08
N ASP A 629 21.84 13.16 7.25
CA ASP A 629 22.24 14.46 7.71
C ASP A 629 23.18 14.36 8.93
N GLU A 630 24.44 14.65 8.72
CA GLU A 630 25.44 14.64 9.79
C GLU A 630 25.33 15.81 10.77
N TYR A 631 24.58 16.82 10.39
CA TYR A 631 24.46 18.08 11.14
C TYR A 631 23.13 18.20 11.88
N ASN A 632 22.21 17.23 11.74
CA ASN A 632 20.94 17.27 12.46
C ASN A 632 21.18 17.14 13.98
N PHE A 633 20.26 17.71 14.73
CA PHE A 633 20.34 17.80 16.18
C PHE A 633 20.63 16.45 16.88
N ILE A 634 19.92 15.40 16.48
CA ILE A 634 20.08 14.04 17.07
C ILE A 634 21.49 13.52 16.81
N THR A 635 21.98 13.60 15.57
CA THR A 635 23.31 13.14 15.22
C THR A 635 24.40 13.90 16.00
N VAL A 636 24.28 15.23 16.11
CA VAL A 636 25.23 16.06 16.86
C VAL A 636 25.21 15.71 18.36
N ALA A 637 23.99 15.55 18.94
CA ALA A 637 23.84 15.15 20.34
C ALA A 637 24.50 13.80 20.62
N LEU A 638 24.24 12.79 19.81
CA LEU A 638 24.79 11.44 19.95
C LEU A 638 26.32 11.42 19.80
N ARG A 639 26.87 12.15 18.82
CA ARG A 639 28.34 12.28 18.64
C ARG A 639 29.01 12.95 19.86
N THR A 640 28.39 13.98 20.41
CA THR A 640 28.92 14.69 21.58
C THR A 640 28.92 13.80 22.82
N LEU A 641 27.80 13.13 23.07
CA LEU A 641 27.63 12.22 24.22
C LEU A 641 28.55 10.98 24.12
N SER A 642 28.72 10.41 22.93
CA SER A 642 29.61 9.28 22.71
C SER A 642 31.08 9.64 22.90
N ALA A 643 31.45 10.90 22.70
CA ALA A 643 32.79 11.43 23.03
C ALA A 643 32.97 11.70 24.53
N GLY A 644 32.00 11.33 25.38
CA GLY A 644 32.02 11.56 26.82
C GLY A 644 31.89 13.03 27.23
N LYS A 645 31.34 13.87 26.34
CA LYS A 645 31.14 15.30 26.59
C LYS A 645 29.68 15.59 26.90
N PRO A 646 29.38 16.53 27.83
CA PRO A 646 28.02 16.99 28.08
C PRO A 646 27.46 17.66 26.81
N PHE A 647 26.16 17.45 26.57
CA PHE A 647 25.44 18.09 25.49
C PHE A 647 24.37 19.05 26.06
N VAL A 648 24.48 20.33 25.70
CA VAL A 648 23.52 21.36 26.15
C VAL A 648 22.34 21.41 25.19
N ALA A 649 21.12 21.33 25.75
CA ALA A 649 19.87 21.42 24.99
C ALA A 649 18.80 22.28 25.70
N VAL A 650 17.93 22.91 24.91
CA VAL A 650 16.84 23.76 25.41
C VAL A 650 15.73 22.89 26.00
N GLU A 651 15.26 23.26 27.21
CA GLU A 651 14.19 22.54 27.91
C GLU A 651 12.80 23.19 27.80
N ASP A 652 12.76 24.50 27.51
CA ASP A 652 11.55 25.33 27.51
C ASP A 652 11.10 25.75 26.09
N ALA A 653 11.53 24.99 25.05
CA ALA A 653 11.01 25.09 23.70
C ALA A 653 10.53 23.70 23.22
N VAL A 654 9.26 23.62 22.88
CA VAL A 654 8.58 22.38 22.46
C VAL A 654 8.29 22.44 20.97
N ILE A 655 8.65 21.39 20.26
CA ILE A 655 8.64 21.28 18.79
C ILE A 655 8.02 19.97 18.33
N SER A 656 7.78 19.81 17.02
CA SER A 656 7.44 18.56 16.32
C SER A 656 8.63 18.07 15.49
N PRO A 657 9.50 17.22 16.03
CA PRO A 657 10.61 16.68 15.25
C PRO A 657 10.10 15.88 14.05
N THR A 658 10.69 16.12 12.86
CA THR A 658 10.20 15.55 11.61
C THR A 658 11.27 14.69 10.94
N TYR A 659 10.93 13.42 10.69
CA TYR A 659 11.80 12.46 10.02
C TYR A 659 11.81 12.70 8.52
N ILE A 660 12.98 13.03 7.96
CA ILE A 660 13.14 13.42 6.55
C ILE A 660 12.60 12.39 5.56
N PRO A 661 12.86 11.08 5.68
CA PRO A 661 12.30 10.09 4.76
C PRO A 661 10.76 10.12 4.71
N ASP A 662 10.09 10.28 5.86
CA ASP A 662 8.63 10.37 5.92
C ASP A 662 8.13 11.66 5.26
N LEU A 663 8.76 12.78 5.60
CA LEU A 663 8.43 14.09 5.01
C LEU A 663 8.51 14.04 3.48
N VAL A 664 9.60 13.52 2.93
CA VAL A 664 9.81 13.49 1.48
C VAL A 664 8.85 12.54 0.79
N ASN A 665 8.63 11.32 1.33
CA ASN A 665 7.69 10.37 0.75
C ASN A 665 6.27 10.94 0.72
N THR A 666 5.81 11.51 1.83
CA THR A 666 4.48 12.12 1.92
C THR A 666 4.34 13.34 1.03
N SER A 667 5.40 14.17 0.93
CA SER A 667 5.41 15.34 0.04
C SER A 667 5.28 14.93 -1.42
N LEU A 668 5.96 13.85 -1.85
CA LEU A 668 5.85 13.31 -3.20
C LEU A 668 4.45 12.74 -3.46
N ASP A 669 3.87 12.01 -2.49
CA ASP A 669 2.52 11.47 -2.63
C ASP A 669 1.48 12.59 -2.77
N LEU A 670 1.55 13.64 -1.94
CA LEU A 670 0.66 14.81 -2.05
C LEU A 670 0.83 15.54 -3.38
N LEU A 671 2.06 15.69 -3.87
CA LEU A 671 2.33 16.31 -5.17
C LEU A 671 1.74 15.48 -6.32
N ILE A 672 1.90 14.16 -6.29
CA ILE A 672 1.34 13.22 -7.29
C ILE A 672 -0.19 13.21 -7.19
N ASP A 673 -0.75 13.25 -5.99
CA ASP A 673 -2.18 13.37 -5.73
C ASP A 673 -2.74 14.74 -6.18
N GLY A 674 -1.87 15.71 -6.54
CA GLY A 674 -2.26 17.07 -6.97
C GLY A 674 -2.85 17.88 -5.84
N GLU A 675 -2.43 17.63 -4.62
CA GLU A 675 -2.77 18.45 -3.46
C GLU A 675 -2.17 19.84 -3.55
N TYR A 676 -2.80 20.79 -2.91
CA TYR A 676 -2.42 22.21 -2.98
C TYR A 676 -2.73 22.94 -1.68
N GLY A 677 -2.30 24.19 -1.61
CA GLY A 677 -2.46 25.06 -0.45
C GLY A 677 -1.48 24.71 0.68
N LEU A 678 -1.77 25.15 1.88
CA LEU A 678 -0.97 24.90 3.07
C LEU A 678 -1.22 23.50 3.63
N TRP A 679 -0.15 22.82 4.02
CA TRP A 679 -0.16 21.57 4.74
C TRP A 679 0.84 21.60 5.90
N HIS A 680 0.46 21.07 7.05
CA HIS A 680 1.38 20.77 8.13
C HIS A 680 1.83 19.32 8.04
N ILE A 681 3.14 19.09 7.87
CA ILE A 681 3.70 17.73 7.78
C ILE A 681 4.81 17.61 8.83
N ALA A 682 4.50 16.90 9.91
CA ALA A 682 5.42 16.56 10.99
C ALA A 682 5.04 15.18 11.56
N ASN A 683 5.99 14.47 12.18
CA ASN A 683 5.65 13.24 12.91
C ASN A 683 4.74 13.58 14.11
N SER A 684 3.77 12.73 14.37
CA SER A 684 2.86 12.94 15.49
C SER A 684 3.59 12.82 16.83
N GLY A 685 3.30 13.74 17.74
CA GLY A 685 3.98 13.88 19.04
C GLY A 685 4.77 15.17 19.15
N GLU A 686 5.17 15.47 20.36
CA GLU A 686 5.89 16.69 20.71
C GLU A 686 7.08 16.40 21.64
N SER A 687 8.10 17.23 21.60
CA SER A 687 9.25 17.10 22.48
C SER A 687 9.95 18.43 22.72
N SER A 688 10.49 18.64 23.92
CA SER A 688 11.52 19.65 24.07
C SER A 688 12.82 19.18 23.43
N TRP A 689 13.71 20.10 23.05
CA TRP A 689 15.02 19.71 22.52
C TRP A 689 15.83 18.88 23.53
N ALA A 690 15.72 19.16 24.82
CA ALA A 690 16.40 18.39 25.86
C ALA A 690 15.84 16.98 25.99
N ASP A 691 14.52 16.81 25.91
CA ASP A 691 13.89 15.49 26.01
C ASP A 691 14.13 14.66 24.75
N LEU A 692 14.16 15.29 23.58
CA LEU A 692 14.55 14.64 22.32
C LEU A 692 15.98 14.10 22.40
N ALA A 693 16.94 14.90 22.90
CA ALA A 693 18.32 14.46 23.10
C ALA A 693 18.42 13.31 24.11
N ARG A 694 17.68 13.39 25.24
CA ARG A 694 17.63 12.31 26.24
C ARG A 694 17.01 11.04 25.70
N PHE A 695 15.95 11.15 24.91
CA PHE A 695 15.31 10.01 24.29
C PHE A 695 16.25 9.32 23.30
N ALA A 696 16.90 10.08 22.41
CA ALA A 696 17.88 9.55 21.47
C ALA A 696 19.07 8.91 22.20
N ALA A 697 19.59 9.53 23.28
CA ALA A 697 20.66 8.96 24.09
C ALA A 697 20.27 7.60 24.70
N ARG A 698 19.04 7.46 25.23
CA ARG A 698 18.55 6.17 25.76
C ARG A 698 18.47 5.11 24.66
N CYS A 699 17.97 5.43 23.48
CA CYS A 699 17.91 4.52 22.34
C CYS A 699 19.32 4.07 21.91
N ALA A 700 20.31 4.97 21.96
CA ALA A 700 21.71 4.69 21.65
C ALA A 700 22.46 4.04 22.84
N ARG A 701 21.83 3.76 23.99
CA ARG A 701 22.44 3.24 25.21
C ARG A 701 23.57 4.13 25.75
N LEU A 702 23.49 5.44 25.53
CA LEU A 702 24.37 6.46 26.09
C LEU A 702 23.81 7.03 27.39
N ASP A 703 24.67 7.65 28.21
CA ASP A 703 24.24 8.25 29.46
C ASP A 703 23.42 9.53 29.23
N ALA A 704 22.10 9.42 29.28
CA ALA A 704 21.18 10.53 29.10
C ALA A 704 21.30 11.64 30.19
N LYS A 705 21.99 11.36 31.33
CA LYS A 705 22.26 12.37 32.38
C LYS A 705 23.28 13.44 31.94
N GLN A 706 24.07 13.13 30.91
CA GLN A 706 24.99 14.08 30.30
C GLN A 706 24.31 15.11 29.40
N VAL A 707 22.98 15.01 29.18
CA VAL A 707 22.20 16.07 28.53
C VAL A 707 21.86 17.14 29.55
N GLU A 708 22.57 18.28 29.47
CA GLU A 708 22.35 19.47 30.29
C GLU A 708 21.17 20.28 29.73
N ALA A 709 20.02 20.20 30.38
CA ALA A 709 18.85 21.00 30.04
C ALA A 709 19.04 22.45 30.52
N ARG A 710 18.77 23.41 29.67
CA ARG A 710 18.86 24.85 30.00
C ARG A 710 17.67 25.58 29.38
N PRO A 711 17.18 26.65 30.03
CA PRO A 711 16.19 27.51 29.40
C PRO A 711 16.81 28.25 28.22
N MET A 712 16.01 28.53 27.19
CA MET A 712 16.42 29.12 25.91
C MET A 712 17.20 30.44 26.12
N GLN A 713 16.79 31.24 27.11
CA GLN A 713 17.45 32.50 27.45
C GLN A 713 18.94 32.35 27.83
N ALA A 714 19.32 31.18 28.39
CA ALA A 714 20.70 30.92 28.79
C ALA A 714 21.63 30.70 27.58
N LEU A 715 21.09 30.41 26.39
CA LEU A 715 21.87 30.16 25.18
C LEU A 715 22.19 31.42 24.37
N GLN A 716 21.61 32.57 24.72
CA GLN A 716 21.86 33.88 24.09
C GLN A 716 21.73 33.87 22.57
N LEU A 717 20.71 33.14 22.04
CA LEU A 717 20.44 33.07 20.62
C LEU A 717 20.08 34.45 20.06
N LEU A 718 20.58 34.80 18.87
CA LEU A 718 20.31 36.11 18.25
C LEU A 718 18.85 36.24 17.81
N ALA A 719 18.31 35.20 17.16
CA ALA A 719 16.93 35.17 16.73
C ALA A 719 16.00 34.68 17.87
N PRO A 720 14.95 35.41 18.23
CA PRO A 720 13.94 34.92 19.18
C PRO A 720 13.20 33.70 18.55
N ARG A 721 12.94 32.73 19.36
CA ARG A 721 12.23 31.51 18.95
C ARG A 721 10.97 31.31 19.76
N PRO A 722 9.92 30.69 19.16
CA PRO A 722 8.71 30.34 19.91
C PRO A 722 9.01 29.31 21.01
N ARG A 723 8.31 29.44 22.13
CA ARG A 723 8.37 28.42 23.19
C ARG A 723 7.59 27.18 22.88
N TYR A 724 6.57 27.32 22.06
CA TYR A 724 5.74 26.21 21.59
C TYR A 724 5.47 26.38 20.10
N SER A 725 5.95 25.45 19.27
CA SER A 725 5.75 25.48 17.81
C SER A 725 5.34 24.11 17.27
N VAL A 726 4.66 23.33 18.10
CA VAL A 726 4.17 22.01 17.72
C VAL A 726 3.15 22.14 16.60
N LEU A 727 3.32 21.33 15.55
CA LEU A 727 2.42 21.26 14.42
C LEU A 727 1.51 20.05 14.50
N THR A 728 0.24 20.22 14.21
CA THR A 728 -0.69 19.17 13.81
C THR A 728 -1.41 19.62 12.55
N SER A 729 -2.25 18.78 11.97
CA SER A 729 -2.92 19.12 10.72
C SER A 729 -4.43 18.93 10.84
N GLU A 730 -5.21 19.93 10.45
CA GLU A 730 -6.66 19.81 10.26
C GLU A 730 -7.03 19.12 8.93
N ARG A 731 -6.05 18.95 8.02
CA ARG A 731 -6.20 18.28 6.73
C ARG A 731 -5.85 16.80 6.78
N GLY A 732 -5.04 16.37 7.75
CA GLY A 732 -4.70 14.96 7.97
C GLY A 732 -3.34 14.75 8.64
N VAL A 733 -3.29 13.84 9.61
CA VAL A 733 -2.05 13.40 10.26
C VAL A 733 -1.44 12.27 9.43
N LEU A 734 -0.55 12.62 8.52
CA LEU A 734 -0.04 11.70 7.50
C LEU A 734 1.20 10.92 7.92
N LEU A 735 1.96 11.40 8.91
CA LEU A 735 3.20 10.77 9.36
C LEU A 735 2.99 9.91 10.61
N PRO A 736 3.80 8.85 10.80
CA PRO A 736 3.82 8.05 12.01
C PRO A 736 4.20 8.84 13.25
N SER A 737 4.14 8.20 14.44
CA SER A 737 4.59 8.82 15.69
C SER A 737 6.10 9.08 15.69
N LEU A 738 6.51 10.05 16.53
CA LEU A 738 7.92 10.40 16.73
C LEU A 738 8.75 9.20 17.21
N GLU A 739 8.18 8.35 18.08
CA GLU A 739 8.84 7.15 18.58
C GLU A 739 9.14 6.16 17.44
N ASN A 740 8.16 5.94 16.55
CA ASN A 740 8.35 5.10 15.37
C ASN A 740 9.43 5.68 14.44
N ALA A 741 9.39 6.98 14.20
CA ALA A 741 10.37 7.68 13.38
C ALA A 741 11.79 7.56 13.93
N ILE A 742 11.97 7.73 15.25
CA ILE A 742 13.28 7.57 15.91
C ILE A 742 13.75 6.11 15.86
N ALA A 743 12.86 5.16 16.07
CA ALA A 743 13.24 3.74 15.95
C ALA A 743 13.81 3.42 14.55
N ARG A 744 13.16 3.89 13.48
CA ARG A 744 13.65 3.73 12.09
C ARG A 744 14.93 4.50 11.83
N TYR A 745 15.08 5.71 12.37
CA TYR A 745 16.32 6.47 12.30
C TYR A 745 17.51 5.64 12.80
N PHE A 746 17.38 4.95 13.96
CA PHE A 746 18.44 4.10 14.49
C PHE A 746 18.70 2.85 13.66
N GLN A 747 17.70 2.28 13.03
CA GLN A 747 17.87 1.14 12.12
C GLN A 747 18.60 1.53 10.83
N GLU A 748 18.35 2.72 10.31
CA GLU A 748 18.90 3.21 9.05
C GLU A 748 20.26 3.93 9.20
N CYS A 749 20.51 4.53 10.37
CA CYS A 749 21.80 5.16 10.66
C CYS A 749 22.89 4.11 10.88
N LYS A 750 23.80 3.98 9.93
CA LYS A 750 25.06 3.26 10.12
C LYS A 750 26.04 4.10 10.96
N LEU A 751 25.61 4.51 12.16
CA LEU A 751 26.55 5.16 13.08
C LEU A 751 27.55 4.11 13.59
N PRO A 752 28.88 4.33 13.48
CA PRO A 752 29.89 3.43 14.04
C PRO A 752 29.78 3.23 15.56
N LEU A 753 28.81 3.90 16.18
CA LEU A 753 28.56 3.97 17.63
C LEU A 753 27.74 2.80 18.18
N LEU A 754 27.20 1.93 17.31
CA LEU A 754 26.33 0.80 17.70
C LEU A 754 26.88 -0.58 17.27
N ALA A 755 28.14 -0.65 16.82
CA ALA A 755 28.82 -1.89 16.52
C ALA A 755 29.55 -2.45 17.77
#